data_8836132092bd91c185e40965b7d92d74
#
_entry.id   8836132092bd91c185e40965b7d92d74
#
_cell.length_a   1.000
_cell.length_b   1.000
_cell.length_c   1.000
_cell.angle_alpha   90.00
_cell.angle_beta   90.00
_cell.angle_gamma   90.00
#
_symmetry.space_group_name_H-M   'P 1'
#
loop_
_entity.id
_entity.type
_entity.pdbx_description
1 polymer ?
#
loop_
_entity_poly.entity_id
_entity_poly.type
_entity_poly.pdbx_seq_one_letter_code
_entity_poly.pdbx_strand_id
1 'polypeptide(L)'
;MESVFKKCIEAARHLTLLYVEDNVGARAGSMLIFEEFFGHVIEAENGEDGLEKFKQNTIDVIITDINMPSLNGLEMVERIRTLSPQTPILILSAYNETHYFIESIRLGVDGYLLKPIEIGQFMDVLSNVIEKIHLKAEHDKLQTLLTQYLEVTDKSAIVSKTDKEGVITYVNDAFCTISGFSRDEIIGNKHNLVRHKDTPVELFKELWETISSGKLWQGIIKNRRKDGSSYYIKTAIKPILNQAGEVVEYIALYNDITEVMNPKKQLFDYIHSVEETVVVLLKIEDFATVEEFYSNELIELLERILGEKLLEKISMVCPFEKIYSLGLGEYAFALDITKCSLNVDVLSQKIKDFLKEIEEEIIHLNEIEYSASLRASLAYGGKEPYQSAHFGIKKAGRQKINFILSTDLILEMQAQAQINMGIIVAVKKALNTSGIVSYYQPIIDNKTKKIVKFESLVRLVDDHHNLWFPSDFLDISKKVRYYTQITQRVLDNSFQALYQTKAGISINLSAVDIEEQVTRNKLISLLDLHHAHAHRITFELLEDASVREFDIIKTFIKEVKGRGVRIAIDDFGSGYSNFERLLDYEPDIIKIDGSLIKNIATDDYSISIVKTIVGFANEHNIKTIAEFVENETIFNILYALGVNYSQGYYFGKPKLLEEYKGIEGF
;
A
#
# COMPACT_ATOMS: atom_id res chain seq x y z
N MET A 1 -48.84 25.88 -51.16
CA MET A 1 -48.10 27.09 -51.37
C MET A 1 -48.11 27.99 -50.08
N GLU A 2 -49.25 28.33 -49.53
CA GLU A 2 -49.35 29.21 -48.36
C GLU A 2 -48.56 28.76 -47.10
N SER A 3 -48.49 27.46 -46.83
CA SER A 3 -47.76 26.86 -45.69
C SER A 3 -46.23 26.91 -45.90
N VAL A 4 -45.72 26.80 -47.12
CA VAL A 4 -44.27 26.89 -47.44
C VAL A 4 -43.82 28.33 -47.36
N PHE A 5 -44.65 29.21 -47.85
CA PHE A 5 -44.46 30.66 -47.84
C PHE A 5 -44.27 31.18 -46.41
N LYS A 6 -45.15 30.79 -45.51
CA LYS A 6 -45.10 31.19 -44.10
C LYS A 6 -43.82 30.67 -43.37
N LYS A 7 -43.43 29.44 -43.61
CA LYS A 7 -42.21 28.83 -43.06
C LYS A 7 -40.92 29.52 -43.54
N CYS A 8 -40.90 29.89 -44.85
CA CYS A 8 -39.77 30.59 -45.43
C CYS A 8 -39.58 31.98 -44.84
N ILE A 9 -40.67 32.74 -44.63
CA ILE A 9 -40.64 34.07 -43.99
C ILE A 9 -40.21 33.94 -42.53
N GLU A 10 -40.77 32.98 -41.78
CA GLU A 10 -40.38 32.73 -40.36
C GLU A 10 -38.90 32.41 -40.23
N ALA A 11 -38.33 31.64 -41.11
CA ALA A 11 -36.91 31.31 -41.11
C ALA A 11 -36.02 32.49 -41.52
N ALA A 12 -36.42 33.26 -42.56
CA ALA A 12 -35.68 34.42 -43.05
C ALA A 12 -35.65 35.60 -42.04
N ARG A 13 -36.67 35.68 -41.17
CA ARG A 13 -36.71 36.72 -40.09
C ARG A 13 -35.56 36.71 -39.09
N HIS A 14 -34.85 35.60 -38.98
CA HIS A 14 -33.68 35.45 -38.12
C HIS A 14 -32.36 35.73 -38.84
N LEU A 15 -32.42 35.98 -40.15
CA LEU A 15 -31.25 36.20 -40.99
C LEU A 15 -31.01 37.72 -41.23
N THR A 16 -29.72 38.06 -41.33
CA THR A 16 -29.27 39.42 -41.70
C THR A 16 -28.92 39.43 -43.18
N LEU A 17 -29.63 40.24 -43.92
CA LEU A 17 -29.40 40.52 -45.33
C LEU A 17 -28.47 41.69 -45.52
N LEU A 18 -27.43 41.58 -46.32
CA LEU A 18 -26.71 42.70 -46.94
C LEU A 18 -27.25 42.92 -48.35
N TYR A 19 -27.87 44.06 -48.55
CA TYR A 19 -28.40 44.45 -49.88
C TYR A 19 -27.56 45.59 -50.46
N VAL A 20 -27.02 45.36 -51.68
CA VAL A 20 -26.10 46.28 -52.32
C VAL A 20 -26.69 46.72 -53.67
N GLU A 21 -26.95 48.04 -53.82
CA GLU A 21 -27.59 48.64 -54.95
C GLU A 21 -27.20 50.10 -55.03
N ASP A 22 -26.69 50.60 -56.14
CA ASP A 22 -26.26 52.00 -56.32
C ASP A 22 -27.42 52.97 -56.61
N ASN A 23 -28.46 52.52 -57.30
CA ASN A 23 -29.61 53.34 -57.64
C ASN A 23 -30.53 53.53 -56.42
N VAL A 24 -30.61 54.78 -55.93
CA VAL A 24 -31.39 55.13 -54.73
C VAL A 24 -32.87 54.73 -54.83
N GLY A 25 -33.49 54.93 -56.02
CA GLY A 25 -34.90 54.58 -56.24
C GLY A 25 -35.13 53.07 -56.26
N ALA A 26 -34.25 52.29 -56.93
CA ALA A 26 -34.30 50.82 -56.98
C ALA A 26 -34.02 50.22 -55.56
N ARG A 27 -33.05 50.80 -54.83
CA ARG A 27 -32.73 50.39 -53.48
C ARG A 27 -33.92 50.56 -52.55
N ALA A 28 -34.53 51.78 -52.54
CA ALA A 28 -35.71 52.06 -51.72
C ALA A 28 -36.92 51.13 -52.06
N GLY A 29 -37.13 50.88 -53.32
CA GLY A 29 -38.23 49.99 -53.76
C GLY A 29 -38.04 48.52 -53.38
N SER A 30 -36.81 48.00 -53.48
CA SER A 30 -36.47 46.61 -53.08
C SER A 30 -36.41 46.43 -51.56
N MET A 31 -36.00 47.45 -50.85
CA MET A 31 -35.98 47.45 -49.36
C MET A 31 -37.35 47.13 -48.79
N LEU A 32 -38.44 47.72 -49.31
CA LEU A 32 -39.82 47.42 -48.86
C LEU A 32 -40.16 45.92 -48.97
N ILE A 33 -39.62 45.24 -49.97
CA ILE A 33 -39.80 43.81 -50.11
C ILE A 33 -38.94 43.07 -49.10
N PHE A 34 -37.64 43.36 -49.00
CA PHE A 34 -36.71 42.65 -48.14
C PHE A 34 -36.99 42.77 -46.66
N GLU A 35 -37.45 43.91 -46.19
CA GLU A 35 -37.87 44.14 -44.78
C GLU A 35 -39.09 43.32 -44.36
N GLU A 36 -39.92 42.85 -45.29
CA GLU A 36 -41.00 41.92 -44.99
C GLU A 36 -40.49 40.51 -44.70
N PHE A 37 -39.35 40.11 -45.28
CA PHE A 37 -38.79 38.76 -45.16
C PHE A 37 -37.70 38.65 -44.10
N PHE A 38 -36.76 39.62 -44.08
CA PHE A 38 -35.60 39.60 -43.21
C PHE A 38 -35.79 40.44 -41.94
N GLY A 39 -35.31 39.97 -40.79
CA GLY A 39 -35.36 40.74 -39.55
C GLY A 39 -34.41 41.93 -39.52
N HIS A 40 -33.30 41.80 -40.21
CA HIS A 40 -32.29 42.85 -40.35
C HIS A 40 -31.84 42.98 -41.80
N VAL A 41 -31.93 44.16 -42.38
CA VAL A 41 -31.42 44.48 -43.70
C VAL A 41 -30.40 45.59 -43.58
N ILE A 42 -29.19 45.36 -44.06
CA ILE A 42 -28.12 46.34 -44.14
C ILE A 42 -28.01 46.79 -45.60
N GLU A 43 -28.22 48.04 -45.83
CA GLU A 43 -28.10 48.64 -47.18
C GLU A 43 -26.65 49.02 -47.45
N ALA A 44 -26.23 48.90 -48.72
CA ALA A 44 -24.98 49.45 -49.25
C ALA A 44 -25.19 50.09 -50.59
N GLU A 45 -24.48 51.17 -50.88
CA GLU A 45 -24.69 51.99 -52.06
C GLU A 45 -23.74 51.64 -53.21
N ASN A 46 -22.75 50.80 -53.02
CA ASN A 46 -21.82 50.25 -54.02
C ASN A 46 -21.06 49.08 -53.49
N GLY A 47 -20.24 48.43 -54.29
CA GLY A 47 -19.51 47.23 -53.91
C GLY A 47 -18.43 47.49 -52.81
N GLU A 48 -17.83 48.67 -52.75
CA GLU A 48 -16.86 49.01 -51.70
C GLU A 48 -17.54 49.15 -50.34
N ASP A 49 -18.66 49.89 -50.26
CA ASP A 49 -19.51 50.03 -49.08
C ASP A 49 -20.07 48.66 -48.65
N GLY A 50 -20.50 47.85 -49.63
CA GLY A 50 -20.94 46.46 -49.38
C GLY A 50 -19.88 45.58 -48.76
N LEU A 51 -18.65 45.67 -49.25
CA LEU A 51 -17.53 44.90 -48.72
C LEU A 51 -17.13 45.35 -47.31
N GLU A 52 -17.17 46.69 -47.03
CA GLU A 52 -16.90 47.25 -45.73
C GLU A 52 -17.96 46.80 -44.71
N LYS A 53 -19.23 46.91 -45.03
CA LYS A 53 -20.36 46.48 -44.19
C LYS A 53 -20.34 44.96 -43.95
N PHE A 54 -19.96 44.18 -44.95
CA PHE A 54 -19.74 42.74 -44.76
C PHE A 54 -18.67 42.40 -43.71
N LYS A 55 -17.57 43.16 -43.68
CA LYS A 55 -16.51 42.98 -42.70
C LYS A 55 -16.88 43.40 -41.29
N GLN A 56 -17.78 44.40 -41.18
CA GLN A 56 -18.17 44.98 -39.88
C GLN A 56 -19.38 44.30 -39.24
N ASN A 57 -20.14 43.50 -39.98
CA ASN A 57 -21.39 42.90 -39.54
C ASN A 57 -21.41 41.37 -39.81
N THR A 58 -22.22 40.65 -39.05
CA THR A 58 -22.53 39.25 -39.32
C THR A 58 -23.63 39.20 -40.40
N ILE A 59 -23.28 38.76 -41.58
CA ILE A 59 -24.18 38.71 -42.73
C ILE A 59 -24.48 37.26 -43.07
N ASP A 60 -25.75 36.88 -43.13
CA ASP A 60 -26.22 35.54 -43.46
C ASP A 60 -26.49 35.35 -44.93
N VAL A 61 -26.97 36.42 -45.63
CA VAL A 61 -27.30 36.41 -47.07
C VAL A 61 -26.88 37.74 -47.68
N ILE A 62 -26.41 37.69 -48.94
CA ILE A 62 -26.09 38.91 -49.68
C ILE A 62 -26.96 38.91 -50.96
N ILE A 63 -27.56 40.06 -51.20
CA ILE A 63 -28.21 40.37 -52.48
C ILE A 63 -27.52 41.57 -53.11
N THR A 64 -27.00 41.47 -54.30
CA THR A 64 -26.24 42.56 -54.92
C THR A 64 -26.62 42.77 -56.36
N ASP A 65 -26.72 44.06 -56.78
CA ASP A 65 -26.68 44.38 -58.18
C ASP A 65 -25.30 44.10 -58.80
N ILE A 66 -25.24 43.87 -60.08
CA ILE A 66 -24.00 43.62 -60.83
C ILE A 66 -23.34 44.98 -61.16
N ASN A 67 -24.08 45.89 -61.77
CA ASN A 67 -23.56 47.11 -62.37
C ASN A 67 -23.62 48.27 -61.40
N MET A 68 -22.54 48.50 -60.69
CA MET A 68 -22.39 49.56 -59.70
C MET A 68 -21.08 50.32 -59.91
N PRO A 69 -21.03 51.63 -59.60
CA PRO A 69 -19.80 52.43 -59.69
C PRO A 69 -18.78 52.00 -58.66
N SER A 70 -17.50 52.33 -58.88
CA SER A 70 -16.33 52.02 -58.05
C SER A 70 -15.95 50.55 -58.04
N LEU A 71 -16.65 49.71 -57.33
CA LEU A 71 -16.50 48.25 -57.30
C LEU A 71 -17.81 47.60 -57.71
N ASN A 72 -17.80 46.87 -58.80
CA ASN A 72 -19.01 46.16 -59.27
C ASN A 72 -19.39 44.96 -58.42
N GLY A 73 -20.62 44.46 -58.54
CA GLY A 73 -21.15 43.41 -57.73
C GLY A 73 -20.36 42.11 -57.84
N LEU A 74 -19.88 41.72 -58.99
CA LEU A 74 -19.10 40.47 -59.19
C LEU A 74 -17.70 40.58 -58.59
N GLU A 75 -17.04 41.69 -58.77
CA GLU A 75 -15.74 41.95 -58.09
C GLU A 75 -15.87 41.95 -56.56
N MET A 76 -16.98 42.51 -56.01
CA MET A 76 -17.29 42.43 -54.60
C MET A 76 -17.48 40.96 -54.15
N VAL A 77 -18.26 40.19 -54.91
CA VAL A 77 -18.48 38.75 -54.66
C VAL A 77 -17.18 38.00 -54.66
N GLU A 78 -16.26 38.23 -55.59
CA GLU A 78 -14.96 37.57 -55.67
C GLU A 78 -14.15 37.84 -54.38
N ARG A 79 -14.12 39.08 -53.89
CA ARG A 79 -13.46 39.46 -52.64
C ARG A 79 -14.13 38.82 -51.40
N ILE A 80 -15.46 38.80 -51.35
CA ILE A 80 -16.21 38.14 -50.29
C ILE A 80 -15.94 36.63 -50.28
N ARG A 81 -15.86 35.97 -51.40
CA ARG A 81 -15.55 34.54 -51.54
C ARG A 81 -14.17 34.18 -50.95
N THR A 82 -13.20 35.11 -51.00
CA THR A 82 -11.90 34.91 -50.34
C THR A 82 -11.99 35.03 -48.80
N LEU A 83 -12.95 35.79 -48.31
CA LEU A 83 -13.16 36.02 -46.84
C LEU A 83 -14.14 34.96 -46.28
N SER A 84 -15.19 34.66 -46.98
CA SER A 84 -16.22 33.71 -46.59
C SER A 84 -16.71 32.91 -47.82
N PRO A 85 -16.11 31.77 -48.09
CA PRO A 85 -16.42 30.99 -49.30
C PRO A 85 -17.86 30.50 -49.37
N GLN A 86 -18.57 30.45 -48.24
CA GLN A 86 -19.85 29.76 -48.11
C GLN A 86 -21.05 30.71 -47.83
N THR A 87 -20.83 32.01 -47.65
CA THR A 87 -21.95 32.96 -47.45
C THR A 87 -22.86 32.93 -48.71
N PRO A 88 -24.16 32.68 -48.58
CA PRO A 88 -25.08 32.72 -49.68
C PRO A 88 -25.15 34.10 -50.34
N ILE A 89 -25.02 34.12 -51.67
CA ILE A 89 -25.02 35.33 -52.50
C ILE A 89 -25.99 35.20 -53.64
N LEU A 90 -26.89 36.16 -53.72
CA LEU A 90 -27.86 36.29 -54.82
C LEU A 90 -27.51 37.51 -55.63
N ILE A 91 -27.60 37.38 -56.93
CA ILE A 91 -27.37 38.48 -57.90
C ILE A 91 -28.70 39.02 -58.39
N LEU A 92 -28.82 40.35 -58.36
CA LEU A 92 -29.90 41.07 -59.05
C LEU A 92 -29.42 41.51 -60.42
N SER A 93 -30.16 41.22 -61.50
CA SER A 93 -29.76 41.57 -62.86
C SER A 93 -30.91 42.10 -63.72
N ALA A 94 -30.62 42.98 -64.66
CA ALA A 94 -31.57 43.41 -65.68
C ALA A 94 -31.60 42.38 -66.81
N TYR A 95 -32.73 42.32 -67.55
CA TYR A 95 -33.12 41.27 -68.52
C TYR A 95 -32.16 40.96 -69.71
N ASN A 96 -30.99 41.60 -69.87
CA ASN A 96 -30.12 41.47 -71.05
C ASN A 96 -28.63 41.20 -70.76
N GLU A 97 -28.28 40.65 -69.64
CA GLU A 97 -26.86 40.56 -69.20
C GLU A 97 -26.29 39.12 -69.21
N THR A 98 -26.44 38.41 -70.28
CA THR A 98 -26.04 36.99 -70.44
C THR A 98 -24.54 36.75 -70.15
N HIS A 99 -23.69 37.76 -70.34
CA HIS A 99 -22.25 37.62 -70.10
C HIS A 99 -21.95 37.47 -68.61
N TYR A 100 -22.59 38.21 -67.75
CA TYR A 100 -22.39 38.17 -66.30
C TYR A 100 -22.97 36.91 -65.64
N PHE A 101 -23.90 36.22 -66.31
CA PHE A 101 -24.44 34.99 -65.80
C PHE A 101 -23.39 33.86 -65.76
N ILE A 102 -22.51 33.74 -66.75
CA ILE A 102 -21.44 32.73 -66.81
C ILE A 102 -20.38 33.02 -65.67
N GLU A 103 -20.05 34.31 -65.50
CA GLU A 103 -19.06 34.74 -64.53
C GLU A 103 -19.55 34.49 -63.08
N SER A 104 -20.79 34.77 -62.76
CA SER A 104 -21.37 34.54 -61.45
C SER A 104 -21.54 33.06 -61.11
N ILE A 105 -21.82 32.16 -62.08
CA ILE A 105 -21.76 30.71 -61.87
C ILE A 105 -20.34 30.30 -61.48
N ARG A 106 -19.33 30.89 -62.11
CA ARG A 106 -17.92 30.63 -61.81
C ARG A 106 -17.54 31.09 -60.42
N LEU A 107 -18.13 32.18 -59.92
CA LEU A 107 -17.95 32.70 -58.56
C LEU A 107 -18.81 31.97 -57.53
N GLY A 108 -19.61 31.00 -57.91
CA GLY A 108 -20.43 30.17 -57.04
C GLY A 108 -21.50 30.96 -56.32
N VAL A 109 -22.25 31.81 -57.05
CA VAL A 109 -23.44 32.46 -56.49
C VAL A 109 -24.58 31.48 -56.33
N ASP A 110 -25.43 31.69 -55.36
CA ASP A 110 -26.48 30.76 -54.97
C ASP A 110 -27.79 30.97 -55.69
N GLY A 111 -27.96 32.11 -56.40
CA GLY A 111 -29.14 32.36 -57.19
C GLY A 111 -29.13 33.66 -57.94
N TYR A 112 -30.07 33.81 -58.81
CA TYR A 112 -30.32 34.98 -59.66
C TYR A 112 -31.74 35.52 -59.49
N LEU A 113 -31.86 36.80 -59.38
CA LEU A 113 -33.12 37.50 -59.35
C LEU A 113 -33.18 38.53 -60.50
N LEU A 114 -34.29 38.60 -61.17
CA LEU A 114 -34.49 39.58 -62.25
C LEU A 114 -35.16 40.86 -61.74
N LYS A 115 -34.75 42.01 -62.28
CA LYS A 115 -35.42 43.30 -62.03
C LYS A 115 -36.56 43.51 -63.06
N PRO A 116 -37.79 43.90 -62.58
CA PRO A 116 -38.22 44.08 -61.20
C PRO A 116 -38.42 42.75 -60.51
N ILE A 117 -38.17 42.75 -59.17
CA ILE A 117 -38.23 41.49 -58.37
C ILE A 117 -39.65 40.94 -58.37
N GLU A 118 -39.82 39.75 -58.92
CA GLU A 118 -41.07 39.01 -58.79
C GLU A 118 -41.04 38.18 -57.49
N ILE A 119 -42.07 38.36 -56.63
CA ILE A 119 -42.12 37.71 -55.32
C ILE A 119 -42.06 36.17 -55.42
N GLY A 120 -42.66 35.59 -56.48
CA GLY A 120 -42.60 34.13 -56.68
C GLY A 120 -41.17 33.62 -56.93
N GLN A 121 -40.43 34.26 -57.85
CA GLN A 121 -39.03 33.94 -58.12
C GLN A 121 -38.12 34.16 -56.88
N PHE A 122 -38.33 35.25 -56.19
CA PHE A 122 -37.58 35.55 -54.95
C PHE A 122 -37.76 34.45 -53.89
N MET A 123 -39.00 34.00 -53.70
CA MET A 123 -39.34 32.98 -52.73
C MET A 123 -38.69 31.62 -53.06
N ASP A 124 -38.70 31.22 -54.35
CA ASP A 124 -38.09 29.98 -54.78
C ASP A 124 -36.56 29.99 -54.49
N VAL A 125 -35.89 31.09 -54.82
CA VAL A 125 -34.46 31.24 -54.62
C VAL A 125 -34.13 31.35 -53.13
N LEU A 126 -34.92 32.12 -52.39
CA LEU A 126 -34.75 32.29 -50.93
C LEU A 126 -34.96 30.96 -50.16
N SER A 127 -35.94 30.15 -50.58
CA SER A 127 -36.18 28.84 -50.01
C SER A 127 -34.97 27.94 -50.10
N ASN A 128 -34.32 27.88 -51.26
CA ASN A 128 -33.11 27.09 -51.50
C ASN A 128 -31.92 27.58 -50.61
N VAL A 129 -31.78 28.89 -50.48
CA VAL A 129 -30.76 29.49 -49.64
C VAL A 129 -30.97 29.14 -48.16
N ILE A 130 -32.22 29.27 -47.69
CA ILE A 130 -32.58 28.91 -46.30
C ILE A 130 -32.30 27.45 -46.01
N GLU A 131 -32.67 26.53 -46.92
CA GLU A 131 -32.41 25.10 -46.79
C GLU A 131 -30.91 24.83 -46.66
N LYS A 132 -30.10 25.49 -47.52
CA LYS A 132 -28.63 25.37 -47.46
C LYS A 132 -28.04 25.84 -46.10
N ILE A 133 -28.53 26.99 -45.60
CA ILE A 133 -28.12 27.53 -44.26
C ILE A 133 -28.50 26.53 -43.17
N HIS A 134 -29.72 25.96 -43.22
CA HIS A 134 -30.21 25.04 -42.20
C HIS A 134 -29.44 23.73 -42.18
N LEU A 135 -29.20 23.10 -43.31
CA LEU A 135 -28.41 21.89 -43.42
C LEU A 135 -26.98 22.07 -42.90
N LYS A 136 -26.37 23.23 -43.20
CA LYS A 136 -25.04 23.54 -42.66
C LYS A 136 -25.05 23.68 -41.16
N ALA A 137 -25.99 24.44 -40.59
CA ALA A 137 -26.11 24.63 -39.16
C ALA A 137 -26.35 23.30 -38.43
N GLU A 138 -27.16 22.40 -39.00
CA GLU A 138 -27.40 21.07 -38.46
C GLU A 138 -26.14 20.19 -38.51
N HIS A 139 -25.40 20.24 -39.60
CA HIS A 139 -24.13 19.51 -39.76
C HIS A 139 -23.09 19.99 -38.75
N ASP A 140 -22.89 21.30 -38.60
CA ASP A 140 -21.94 21.89 -37.64
C ASP A 140 -22.33 21.55 -36.18
N LYS A 141 -23.62 21.59 -35.88
CA LYS A 141 -24.16 21.18 -34.57
C LYS A 141 -23.89 19.71 -34.30
N LEU A 142 -24.10 18.83 -35.27
CA LEU A 142 -23.87 17.40 -35.12
C LEU A 142 -22.38 17.09 -34.95
N GLN A 143 -21.51 17.76 -35.73
CA GLN A 143 -20.06 17.63 -35.57
C GLN A 143 -19.59 18.06 -34.17
N THR A 144 -20.08 19.21 -33.71
CA THR A 144 -19.74 19.72 -32.35
C THR A 144 -20.18 18.74 -31.28
N LEU A 145 -21.41 18.24 -31.39
CA LEU A 145 -21.95 17.25 -30.46
C LEU A 145 -21.14 15.96 -30.44
N LEU A 146 -20.79 15.44 -31.65
CA LEU A 146 -19.98 14.24 -31.80
C LEU A 146 -18.58 14.42 -31.14
N THR A 147 -17.96 15.57 -31.38
CA THR A 147 -16.64 15.88 -30.77
C THR A 147 -16.73 15.88 -29.25
N GLN A 148 -17.76 16.52 -28.68
CA GLN A 148 -17.98 16.52 -27.23
C GLN A 148 -18.23 15.12 -26.66
N TYR A 149 -19.01 14.30 -27.34
CA TYR A 149 -19.22 12.89 -26.92
C TYR A 149 -17.93 12.09 -26.94
N LEU A 150 -17.10 12.27 -27.98
CA LEU A 150 -15.80 11.58 -28.07
C LEU A 150 -14.86 12.03 -26.96
N GLU A 151 -14.77 13.33 -26.66
CA GLU A 151 -13.94 13.85 -25.57
C GLU A 151 -14.35 13.32 -24.20
N VAL A 152 -15.66 13.28 -23.91
CA VAL A 152 -16.18 12.74 -22.64
C VAL A 152 -15.87 11.25 -22.55
N THR A 153 -16.11 10.49 -23.61
CA THR A 153 -15.83 9.03 -23.62
C THR A 153 -14.35 8.76 -23.46
N ASP A 154 -13.49 9.51 -24.12
CA ASP A 154 -12.02 9.34 -24.06
C ASP A 154 -11.44 9.65 -22.69
N LYS A 155 -12.06 10.58 -21.93
CA LYS A 155 -11.65 10.95 -20.58
C LYS A 155 -12.26 10.06 -19.48
N SER A 156 -13.44 9.48 -19.71
CA SER A 156 -14.21 8.77 -18.68
C SER A 156 -14.12 7.25 -18.78
N ALA A 157 -13.70 6.69 -19.90
CA ALA A 157 -13.57 5.26 -20.13
C ALA A 157 -12.18 4.91 -20.65
N ILE A 158 -11.79 3.65 -20.47
CA ILE A 158 -10.60 3.09 -21.11
C ILE A 158 -11.02 2.66 -22.51
N VAL A 159 -10.31 3.12 -23.55
CA VAL A 159 -10.68 2.91 -24.95
C VAL A 159 -9.53 2.31 -25.74
N SER A 160 -9.84 1.33 -26.60
CA SER A 160 -8.96 0.90 -27.68
C SER A 160 -9.72 0.70 -28.97
N LYS A 161 -9.02 0.82 -30.11
CA LYS A 161 -9.51 0.43 -31.45
C LYS A 161 -8.52 -0.52 -32.10
N THR A 162 -9.03 -1.42 -32.88
CA THR A 162 -8.21 -2.33 -33.72
C THR A 162 -8.71 -2.35 -35.15
N ASP A 163 -7.84 -2.68 -36.09
CA ASP A 163 -8.26 -3.05 -37.44
C ASP A 163 -9.02 -4.38 -37.44
N LYS A 164 -9.43 -4.82 -38.62
CA LYS A 164 -10.17 -6.08 -38.80
C LYS A 164 -9.32 -7.33 -38.47
N GLU A 165 -8.00 -7.24 -38.49
CA GLU A 165 -7.05 -8.28 -38.12
C GLU A 165 -6.74 -8.31 -36.61
N GLY A 166 -7.31 -7.36 -35.84
CA GLY A 166 -7.12 -7.22 -34.38
C GLY A 166 -5.81 -6.56 -33.97
N VAL A 167 -5.16 -5.83 -34.88
CA VAL A 167 -4.00 -4.99 -34.58
C VAL A 167 -4.48 -3.65 -34.00
N ILE A 168 -3.91 -3.24 -32.89
CA ILE A 168 -4.30 -2.01 -32.19
C ILE A 168 -3.88 -0.79 -33.00
N THR A 169 -4.85 0.03 -33.37
CA THR A 169 -4.67 1.27 -34.13
C THR A 169 -4.81 2.51 -33.27
N TYR A 170 -5.50 2.41 -32.14
CA TYR A 170 -5.70 3.51 -31.21
C TYR A 170 -5.86 3.01 -29.76
N VAL A 171 -5.28 3.75 -28.81
CA VAL A 171 -5.55 3.65 -27.36
C VAL A 171 -5.56 5.05 -26.76
N ASN A 172 -6.41 5.26 -25.74
CA ASN A 172 -6.38 6.51 -24.98
C ASN A 172 -5.37 6.43 -23.82
N ASP A 173 -5.16 7.55 -23.09
CA ASP A 173 -4.22 7.64 -21.97
C ASP A 173 -4.62 6.73 -20.81
N ALA A 174 -5.91 6.53 -20.59
CA ALA A 174 -6.42 5.62 -19.56
C ALA A 174 -6.00 4.16 -19.82
N PHE A 175 -5.95 3.73 -21.09
CA PHE A 175 -5.46 2.39 -21.46
C PHE A 175 -3.96 2.24 -21.15
N CYS A 176 -3.16 3.25 -21.49
CA CYS A 176 -1.73 3.27 -21.17
C CYS A 176 -1.50 3.20 -19.65
N THR A 177 -2.26 3.98 -18.88
CA THR A 177 -2.17 4.03 -17.42
C THR A 177 -2.49 2.69 -16.78
N ILE A 178 -3.60 2.04 -17.18
CA ILE A 178 -4.00 0.77 -16.55
C ILE A 178 -3.09 -0.38 -16.96
N SER A 179 -2.60 -0.39 -18.21
CA SER A 179 -1.75 -1.47 -18.70
C SER A 179 -0.28 -1.33 -18.34
N GLY A 180 0.16 -0.10 -18.05
CA GLY A 180 1.56 0.24 -17.75
C GLY A 180 2.47 0.26 -18.99
N PHE A 181 1.92 0.11 -20.20
CA PHE A 181 2.66 0.20 -21.46
C PHE A 181 2.50 1.60 -22.06
N SER A 182 3.53 2.11 -22.72
CA SER A 182 3.43 3.35 -23.50
C SER A 182 2.63 3.15 -24.78
N ARG A 183 2.10 4.23 -25.35
CA ARG A 183 1.32 4.20 -26.59
C ARG A 183 2.12 3.60 -27.76
N ASP A 184 3.40 3.94 -27.87
CA ASP A 184 4.28 3.44 -28.92
C ASP A 184 4.55 1.93 -28.80
N GLU A 185 4.52 1.39 -27.57
CA GLU A 185 4.66 -0.05 -27.36
C GLU A 185 3.37 -0.82 -27.67
N ILE A 186 2.22 -0.15 -27.65
CA ILE A 186 0.90 -0.78 -27.85
C ILE A 186 0.46 -0.75 -29.32
N ILE A 187 0.58 0.42 -29.96
CA ILE A 187 0.14 0.61 -31.36
C ILE A 187 0.91 -0.34 -32.29
N GLY A 188 0.19 -0.98 -33.21
CA GLY A 188 0.77 -1.96 -34.14
C GLY A 188 0.89 -3.38 -33.58
N ASN A 189 0.61 -3.58 -32.28
CA ASN A 189 0.58 -4.89 -31.64
C ASN A 189 -0.86 -5.40 -31.47
N LYS A 190 -1.01 -6.70 -31.18
CA LYS A 190 -2.31 -7.30 -30.84
C LYS A 190 -2.53 -7.23 -29.33
N HIS A 191 -3.78 -7.34 -28.88
CA HIS A 191 -4.15 -7.35 -27.46
C HIS A 191 -3.55 -8.51 -26.65
N ASN A 192 -2.91 -9.50 -27.29
CA ASN A 192 -2.18 -10.56 -26.59
C ASN A 192 -1.01 -10.01 -25.73
N LEU A 193 -0.52 -8.79 -26.00
CA LEU A 193 0.49 -8.09 -25.20
C LEU A 193 0.07 -7.95 -23.73
N VAL A 194 -1.19 -7.63 -23.48
CA VAL A 194 -1.76 -7.44 -22.14
C VAL A 194 -2.50 -8.66 -21.63
N ARG A 195 -2.52 -9.77 -22.35
CA ARG A 195 -3.27 -10.97 -21.97
C ARG A 195 -2.65 -11.66 -20.75
N HIS A 196 -3.49 -11.98 -19.76
CA HIS A 196 -3.07 -12.82 -18.64
C HIS A 196 -3.13 -14.32 -19.02
N LYS A 197 -2.17 -15.12 -18.54
CA LYS A 197 -2.10 -16.57 -18.84
C LYS A 197 -3.32 -17.37 -18.34
N ASP A 198 -3.93 -16.92 -17.23
CA ASP A 198 -5.10 -17.59 -16.65
C ASP A 198 -6.42 -17.30 -17.38
N THR A 199 -6.43 -16.38 -18.35
CA THR A 199 -7.66 -16.09 -19.10
C THR A 199 -7.90 -17.21 -20.08
N PRO A 200 -9.07 -17.94 -19.99
CA PRO A 200 -9.35 -19.10 -20.82
C PRO A 200 -9.29 -18.79 -22.31
N VAL A 201 -8.77 -19.71 -23.12
CA VAL A 201 -8.69 -19.56 -24.58
C VAL A 201 -10.08 -19.52 -25.20
N GLU A 202 -11.02 -20.25 -24.63
CA GLU A 202 -12.43 -20.36 -25.03
C GLU A 202 -13.12 -19.01 -25.01
N LEU A 203 -12.81 -18.14 -24.00
CA LEU A 203 -13.34 -16.77 -23.91
C LEU A 203 -12.98 -15.94 -25.14
N PHE A 204 -11.73 -16.04 -25.59
CA PHE A 204 -11.28 -15.30 -26.78
C PHE A 204 -11.87 -15.86 -28.07
N LYS A 205 -12.11 -17.17 -28.13
CA LYS A 205 -12.79 -17.81 -29.27
C LYS A 205 -14.23 -17.29 -29.41
N GLU A 206 -14.97 -17.31 -28.31
CA GLU A 206 -16.33 -16.76 -28.24
C GLU A 206 -16.35 -15.26 -28.61
N LEU A 207 -15.41 -14.49 -28.08
CA LEU A 207 -15.25 -13.06 -28.38
C LEU A 207 -15.12 -12.86 -29.89
N TRP A 208 -14.13 -13.53 -30.53
CA TRP A 208 -13.89 -13.37 -31.97
C TRP A 208 -15.04 -13.84 -32.82
N GLU A 209 -15.68 -14.96 -32.49
CA GLU A 209 -16.89 -15.45 -33.21
C GLU A 209 -18.02 -14.42 -33.15
N THR A 210 -18.22 -13.78 -31.99
CA THR A 210 -19.27 -12.79 -31.78
C THR A 210 -19.00 -11.50 -32.55
N ILE A 211 -17.80 -10.87 -32.37
CA ILE A 211 -17.53 -9.58 -33.05
C ILE A 211 -17.37 -9.71 -34.54
N SER A 212 -16.83 -10.82 -35.06
CA SER A 212 -16.74 -11.08 -36.51
C SER A 212 -18.10 -11.27 -37.15
N SER A 213 -19.13 -11.68 -36.39
CA SER A 213 -20.51 -11.75 -36.88
C SER A 213 -21.26 -10.41 -36.88
N GLY A 214 -20.57 -9.29 -36.58
CA GLY A 214 -21.17 -7.96 -36.51
C GLY A 214 -21.87 -7.64 -35.20
N LYS A 215 -21.77 -8.50 -34.17
CA LYS A 215 -22.47 -8.35 -32.88
C LYS A 215 -21.58 -7.74 -31.81
N LEU A 216 -22.22 -7.09 -30.82
CA LEU A 216 -21.58 -6.62 -29.61
C LEU A 216 -21.21 -7.81 -28.74
N TRP A 217 -19.96 -7.90 -28.29
CA TRP A 217 -19.52 -8.81 -27.23
C TRP A 217 -19.31 -8.06 -25.92
N GLN A 218 -19.66 -8.69 -24.79
CA GLN A 218 -19.42 -8.16 -23.43
C GLN A 218 -18.92 -9.28 -22.52
N GLY A 219 -17.91 -8.95 -21.71
CA GLY A 219 -17.35 -9.92 -20.77
C GLY A 219 -16.37 -9.30 -19.78
N ILE A 220 -15.89 -10.13 -18.86
CA ILE A 220 -14.82 -9.78 -17.92
C ILE A 220 -13.56 -10.47 -18.37
N ILE A 221 -12.47 -9.71 -18.49
CA ILE A 221 -11.16 -10.23 -18.89
C ILE A 221 -10.16 -9.91 -17.79
N LYS A 222 -9.39 -10.93 -17.35
CA LYS A 222 -8.19 -10.74 -16.52
C LYS A 222 -7.03 -10.45 -17.46
N ASN A 223 -6.38 -9.32 -17.27
CA ASN A 223 -5.21 -8.88 -18.01
C ASN A 223 -3.97 -8.78 -17.12
N ARG A 224 -2.79 -8.59 -17.72
CA ARG A 224 -1.51 -8.43 -17.06
C ARG A 224 -0.89 -7.08 -17.44
N ARG A 225 -0.43 -6.33 -16.45
CA ARG A 225 0.35 -5.10 -16.65
C ARG A 225 1.78 -5.40 -17.08
N LYS A 226 2.48 -4.38 -17.52
CA LYS A 226 3.90 -4.46 -17.90
C LYS A 226 4.79 -4.92 -16.71
N ASP A 227 4.45 -4.55 -15.49
CA ASP A 227 5.15 -4.96 -14.25
C ASP A 227 4.82 -6.40 -13.80
N GLY A 228 3.96 -7.10 -14.53
CA GLY A 228 3.53 -8.47 -14.23
C GLY A 228 2.29 -8.57 -13.35
N SER A 229 1.82 -7.48 -12.72
CA SER A 229 0.62 -7.49 -11.89
C SER A 229 -0.65 -7.68 -12.73
N SER A 230 -1.69 -8.26 -12.11
CA SER A 230 -2.98 -8.50 -12.76
C SER A 230 -3.93 -7.31 -12.63
N TYR A 231 -4.80 -7.13 -13.63
CA TYR A 231 -5.94 -6.24 -13.55
C TYR A 231 -7.16 -6.85 -14.22
N TYR A 232 -8.35 -6.47 -13.78
CA TYR A 232 -9.62 -6.98 -14.30
C TYR A 232 -10.40 -5.86 -14.96
N ILE A 233 -10.87 -6.14 -16.18
CA ILE A 233 -11.68 -5.21 -16.96
C ILE A 233 -13.02 -5.85 -17.31
N LYS A 234 -14.10 -5.09 -17.14
CA LYS A 234 -15.38 -5.37 -17.79
C LYS A 234 -15.37 -4.64 -19.12
N THR A 235 -15.46 -5.37 -20.21
CA THR A 235 -15.31 -4.81 -21.55
C THR A 235 -16.55 -5.02 -22.41
N ALA A 236 -16.81 -4.05 -23.31
CA ALA A 236 -17.76 -4.14 -24.41
C ALA A 236 -17.01 -3.85 -25.71
N ILE A 237 -17.04 -4.78 -26.65
CA ILE A 237 -16.36 -4.68 -27.96
C ILE A 237 -17.40 -4.71 -29.05
N LYS A 238 -17.41 -3.68 -29.92
CA LYS A 238 -18.35 -3.54 -31.02
C LYS A 238 -17.61 -3.38 -32.35
N PRO A 239 -17.99 -4.13 -33.39
CA PRO A 239 -17.53 -3.86 -34.76
C PRO A 239 -18.14 -2.58 -35.31
N ILE A 240 -17.35 -1.80 -36.04
CA ILE A 240 -17.76 -0.66 -36.85
C ILE A 240 -17.87 -1.12 -38.27
N LEU A 241 -19.03 -0.90 -38.87
CA LEU A 241 -19.36 -1.36 -40.23
C LEU A 241 -19.32 -0.18 -41.20
N ASN A 242 -18.89 -0.45 -42.44
CA ASN A 242 -19.05 0.49 -43.56
C ASN A 242 -20.50 0.46 -44.10
N GLN A 243 -20.79 1.27 -45.10
CA GLN A 243 -22.11 1.32 -45.78
C GLN A 243 -22.52 0.00 -46.45
N ALA A 244 -21.57 -0.87 -46.77
CA ALA A 244 -21.80 -2.20 -47.34
C ALA A 244 -22.05 -3.28 -46.26
N GLY A 245 -21.98 -2.93 -44.95
CA GLY A 245 -22.17 -3.87 -43.87
C GLY A 245 -20.91 -4.68 -43.50
N GLU A 246 -19.76 -4.34 -44.06
CA GLU A 246 -18.50 -5.02 -43.77
C GLU A 246 -17.77 -4.38 -42.55
N VAL A 247 -17.11 -5.21 -41.74
CA VAL A 247 -16.33 -4.73 -40.58
C VAL A 247 -15.09 -3.97 -41.04
N VAL A 248 -14.94 -2.73 -40.61
CA VAL A 248 -13.78 -1.86 -40.86
C VAL A 248 -12.81 -1.86 -39.71
N GLU A 249 -13.33 -1.72 -38.50
CA GLU A 249 -12.55 -1.67 -37.24
C GLU A 249 -13.39 -2.21 -36.07
N TYR A 250 -12.74 -2.51 -34.98
CA TYR A 250 -13.41 -2.80 -33.71
C TYR A 250 -13.09 -1.69 -32.70
N ILE A 251 -14.11 -1.25 -31.97
CA ILE A 251 -13.95 -0.36 -30.83
C ILE A 251 -14.27 -1.12 -29.53
N ALA A 252 -13.39 -0.98 -28.53
CA ALA A 252 -13.56 -1.56 -27.22
C ALA A 252 -13.58 -0.47 -26.14
N LEU A 253 -14.58 -0.57 -25.27
CA LEU A 253 -14.71 0.22 -24.06
C LEU A 253 -14.49 -0.70 -22.86
N TYR A 254 -13.66 -0.24 -21.91
CA TYR A 254 -13.32 -1.01 -20.72
C TYR A 254 -13.60 -0.22 -19.46
N ASN A 255 -14.10 -0.91 -18.44
CA ASN A 255 -14.20 -0.41 -17.09
C ASN A 255 -13.24 -1.22 -16.20
N ASP A 256 -12.37 -0.54 -15.47
CA ASP A 256 -11.50 -1.18 -14.46
C ASP A 256 -12.35 -1.64 -13.28
N ILE A 257 -12.36 -2.95 -13.07
CA ILE A 257 -13.04 -3.60 -11.93
C ILE A 257 -12.05 -4.32 -11.00
N THR A 258 -10.77 -4.01 -11.12
CA THR A 258 -9.69 -4.67 -10.37
C THR A 258 -9.93 -4.57 -8.87
N GLU A 259 -10.30 -3.39 -8.38
CA GLU A 259 -10.63 -3.23 -6.96
C GLU A 259 -11.84 -4.05 -6.51
N VAL A 260 -12.86 -4.16 -7.36
CA VAL A 260 -14.06 -4.97 -7.08
C VAL A 260 -13.73 -6.46 -7.06
N MET A 261 -12.80 -6.88 -7.91
CA MET A 261 -12.33 -8.28 -8.00
C MET A 261 -11.22 -8.61 -7.00
N ASN A 262 -10.72 -7.64 -6.23
CA ASN A 262 -9.70 -7.86 -5.21
C ASN A 262 -10.28 -8.72 -4.07
N PRO A 263 -9.71 -9.93 -3.78
CA PRO A 263 -10.26 -10.84 -2.79
C PRO A 263 -10.33 -10.22 -1.39
N LYS A 264 -9.34 -9.40 -1.03
CA LYS A 264 -9.32 -8.72 0.27
C LYS A 264 -10.44 -7.69 0.39
N LYS A 265 -10.69 -6.89 -0.67
CA LYS A 265 -11.81 -5.95 -0.69
C LYS A 265 -13.16 -6.67 -0.62
N GLN A 266 -13.32 -7.74 -1.40
CA GLN A 266 -14.53 -8.56 -1.35
C GLN A 266 -14.77 -9.17 0.05
N LEU A 267 -13.71 -9.61 0.74
CA LEU A 267 -13.78 -10.07 2.13
C LEU A 267 -14.27 -8.96 3.06
N PHE A 268 -13.70 -7.76 2.95
CA PHE A 268 -14.10 -6.62 3.78
C PHE A 268 -15.53 -6.17 3.48
N ASP A 269 -15.92 -6.10 2.20
CA ASP A 269 -17.28 -5.76 1.81
C ASP A 269 -18.28 -6.78 2.39
N TYR A 270 -17.94 -8.07 2.37
CA TYR A 270 -18.75 -9.12 2.99
C TYR A 270 -18.86 -8.92 4.52
N ILE A 271 -17.73 -8.75 5.22
CA ILE A 271 -17.69 -8.54 6.67
C ILE A 271 -18.54 -7.33 7.07
N HIS A 272 -18.46 -6.22 6.32
CA HIS A 272 -19.25 -5.02 6.59
C HIS A 272 -20.75 -5.14 6.24
N SER A 273 -21.11 -6.10 5.39
CA SER A 273 -22.52 -6.34 5.02
C SER A 273 -23.29 -7.19 6.04
N VAL A 274 -22.59 -7.74 7.05
CA VAL A 274 -23.15 -8.66 8.05
C VAL A 274 -22.92 -8.06 9.44
N GLU A 275 -23.86 -8.25 10.35
CA GLU A 275 -23.81 -7.67 11.71
C GLU A 275 -22.71 -8.31 12.55
N GLU A 276 -22.60 -9.64 12.54
CA GLU A 276 -21.54 -10.38 13.20
C GLU A 276 -21.00 -11.50 12.28
N THR A 277 -19.68 -11.62 12.21
CA THR A 277 -19.01 -12.50 11.26
C THR A 277 -18.06 -13.46 11.97
N VAL A 278 -18.09 -14.72 11.57
CA VAL A 278 -17.04 -15.71 11.85
C VAL A 278 -15.97 -15.56 10.75
N VAL A 279 -14.73 -15.32 11.14
CA VAL A 279 -13.59 -15.26 10.21
C VAL A 279 -12.55 -16.31 10.57
N VAL A 280 -12.21 -17.16 9.60
CA VAL A 280 -11.08 -18.08 9.69
C VAL A 280 -9.99 -17.62 8.75
N LEU A 281 -8.83 -17.31 9.28
CA LEU A 281 -7.65 -16.97 8.50
C LEU A 281 -6.67 -18.15 8.55
N LEU A 282 -6.20 -18.57 7.39
CA LEU A 282 -5.19 -19.63 7.23
C LEU A 282 -3.94 -19.05 6.60
N LYS A 283 -2.79 -19.59 6.98
CA LYS A 283 -1.50 -19.25 6.38
C LYS A 283 -0.62 -20.49 6.25
N ILE A 284 0.03 -20.63 5.10
CA ILE A 284 1.06 -21.66 4.89
C ILE A 284 2.25 -21.31 5.80
N GLU A 285 2.74 -22.29 6.57
CA GLU A 285 3.95 -22.14 7.37
C GLU A 285 5.17 -22.00 6.45
N ASP A 286 6.13 -21.20 6.89
CA ASP A 286 7.39 -20.96 6.19
C ASP A 286 7.24 -20.65 4.68
N PHE A 287 6.20 -19.90 4.31
CA PHE A 287 5.93 -19.54 2.92
C PHE A 287 7.12 -18.82 2.25
N ALA A 288 7.94 -18.11 3.01
CA ALA A 288 9.18 -17.52 2.52
C ALA A 288 10.14 -18.57 1.92
N THR A 289 10.20 -19.76 2.51
CA THR A 289 10.95 -20.90 1.97
C THR A 289 10.33 -21.39 0.66
N VAL A 290 9.00 -21.40 0.57
CA VAL A 290 8.30 -21.73 -0.69
C VAL A 290 8.68 -20.75 -1.80
N GLU A 291 8.71 -19.44 -1.50
CA GLU A 291 9.13 -18.39 -2.46
C GLU A 291 10.60 -18.52 -2.88
N GLU A 292 11.47 -19.02 -2.02
CA GLU A 292 12.89 -19.20 -2.31
C GLU A 292 13.15 -20.41 -3.23
N PHE A 293 12.38 -21.50 -3.05
CA PHE A 293 12.65 -22.78 -3.74
C PHE A 293 11.80 -23.02 -4.99
N TYR A 294 10.67 -22.34 -5.16
CA TYR A 294 9.73 -22.58 -6.25
C TYR A 294 9.61 -21.36 -7.17
N SER A 295 9.36 -21.62 -8.47
CA SER A 295 9.06 -20.53 -9.42
C SER A 295 7.70 -19.88 -9.11
N ASN A 296 7.53 -18.63 -9.49
CA ASN A 296 6.25 -17.91 -9.33
C ASN A 296 5.06 -18.68 -9.95
N GLU A 297 5.29 -19.42 -11.06
CA GLU A 297 4.27 -20.21 -11.72
C GLU A 297 3.81 -21.41 -10.87
N LEU A 298 4.75 -22.07 -10.18
CA LEU A 298 4.45 -23.17 -9.27
C LEU A 298 3.78 -22.67 -7.99
N ILE A 299 4.18 -21.50 -7.49
CA ILE A 299 3.55 -20.85 -6.33
C ILE A 299 2.08 -20.52 -6.63
N GLU A 300 1.80 -19.89 -7.79
CA GLU A 300 0.42 -19.61 -8.20
C GLU A 300 -0.41 -20.89 -8.39
N LEU A 301 0.20 -21.93 -8.93
CA LEU A 301 -0.45 -23.25 -9.06
C LEU A 301 -0.75 -23.86 -7.68
N LEU A 302 0.22 -23.83 -6.75
CA LEU A 302 0.05 -24.26 -5.37
C LEU A 302 -1.09 -23.51 -4.69
N GLU A 303 -1.05 -22.16 -4.72
CA GLU A 303 -2.06 -21.33 -4.08
C GLU A 303 -3.47 -21.63 -4.61
N ARG A 304 -3.61 -21.88 -5.91
CA ARG A 304 -4.88 -22.21 -6.53
C ARG A 304 -5.38 -23.60 -6.12
N ILE A 305 -4.55 -24.65 -6.29
CA ILE A 305 -4.95 -26.03 -5.97
C ILE A 305 -5.26 -26.17 -4.47
N LEU A 306 -4.37 -25.61 -3.62
CA LEU A 306 -4.59 -25.63 -2.17
C LEU A 306 -5.86 -24.86 -1.82
N GLY A 307 -6.11 -23.70 -2.41
CA GLY A 307 -7.33 -22.93 -2.19
C GLY A 307 -8.61 -23.69 -2.50
N GLU A 308 -8.66 -24.42 -3.62
CA GLU A 308 -9.79 -25.26 -4.02
C GLU A 308 -10.04 -26.37 -2.98
N LYS A 309 -8.99 -27.08 -2.55
CA LYS A 309 -9.07 -28.13 -1.53
C LYS A 309 -9.48 -27.61 -0.16
N LEU A 310 -8.94 -26.44 0.24
CA LEU A 310 -9.30 -25.77 1.50
C LEU A 310 -10.78 -25.43 1.53
N LEU A 311 -11.34 -24.90 0.45
CA LEU A 311 -12.76 -24.58 0.36
C LEU A 311 -13.63 -25.85 0.43
N GLU A 312 -13.28 -26.89 -0.30
CA GLU A 312 -13.99 -28.16 -0.29
C GLU A 312 -14.11 -28.75 1.13
N LYS A 313 -12.96 -28.88 1.83
CA LYS A 313 -12.92 -29.49 3.16
C LYS A 313 -13.52 -28.62 4.26
N ILE A 314 -13.25 -27.30 4.27
CA ILE A 314 -13.77 -26.42 5.31
C ILE A 314 -15.30 -26.25 5.20
N SER A 315 -15.86 -26.37 4.00
CA SER A 315 -17.30 -26.34 3.78
C SER A 315 -18.04 -27.50 4.45
N MET A 316 -17.35 -28.61 4.75
CA MET A 316 -17.87 -29.74 5.54
C MET A 316 -17.87 -29.42 7.05
N VAL A 317 -17.01 -28.50 7.49
CA VAL A 317 -16.92 -28.07 8.90
C VAL A 317 -18.01 -27.06 9.22
N CYS A 318 -18.16 -26.04 8.39
CA CYS A 318 -19.14 -24.97 8.51
C CYS A 318 -19.45 -24.45 7.09
N PRO A 319 -20.68 -23.95 6.78
CA PRO A 319 -21.08 -23.66 5.41
C PRO A 319 -20.41 -22.39 4.84
N PHE A 320 -19.10 -22.42 4.76
CA PHE A 320 -18.33 -21.39 4.06
C PHE A 320 -18.52 -21.55 2.55
N GLU A 321 -19.06 -20.51 1.91
CA GLU A 321 -19.41 -20.55 0.49
C GLU A 321 -18.22 -20.08 -0.40
N LYS A 322 -17.25 -19.38 0.17
CA LYS A 322 -16.19 -18.71 -0.59
C LYS A 322 -14.86 -18.70 0.15
N ILE A 323 -13.78 -18.88 -0.60
CA ILE A 323 -12.43 -18.63 -0.16
C ILE A 323 -11.93 -17.29 -0.73
N TYR A 324 -11.22 -16.54 0.09
CA TYR A 324 -10.55 -15.31 -0.29
C TYR A 324 -9.04 -15.56 -0.24
N SER A 325 -8.40 -15.76 -1.40
CA SER A 325 -6.95 -15.86 -1.50
C SER A 325 -6.35 -14.45 -1.36
N LEU A 326 -5.60 -14.23 -0.28
CA LEU A 326 -5.03 -12.91 0.04
C LEU A 326 -3.60 -12.75 -0.50
N GLY A 327 -3.04 -13.82 -1.12
CA GLY A 327 -1.66 -13.90 -1.58
C GLY A 327 -0.67 -14.27 -0.47
N LEU A 328 0.55 -14.58 -0.84
CA LEU A 328 1.63 -14.96 0.09
C LEU A 328 1.26 -16.14 1.00
N GLY A 329 0.51 -17.11 0.44
CA GLY A 329 0.05 -18.29 1.17
C GLY A 329 -1.02 -18.02 2.23
N GLU A 330 -1.70 -16.85 2.19
CA GLU A 330 -2.78 -16.49 3.10
C GLU A 330 -4.15 -16.68 2.46
N TYR A 331 -5.07 -17.33 3.21
CA TYR A 331 -6.47 -17.55 2.81
C TYR A 331 -7.40 -17.14 3.93
N ALA A 332 -8.54 -16.60 3.55
CA ALA A 332 -9.57 -16.24 4.51
C ALA A 332 -10.91 -16.85 4.12
N PHE A 333 -11.69 -17.17 5.13
CA PHE A 333 -13.11 -17.56 5.05
C PHE A 333 -13.91 -16.65 5.96
N ALA A 334 -15.07 -16.24 5.50
CA ALA A 334 -15.99 -15.42 6.29
C ALA A 334 -17.39 -15.97 6.18
N LEU A 335 -18.12 -15.97 7.30
CA LEU A 335 -19.48 -16.45 7.38
C LEU A 335 -20.26 -15.59 8.38
N ASP A 336 -21.51 -15.28 8.05
CA ASP A 336 -22.46 -14.72 9.00
C ASP A 336 -22.63 -15.68 10.20
N ILE A 337 -22.42 -15.19 11.42
CA ILE A 337 -22.47 -15.99 12.63
C ILE A 337 -23.82 -16.72 12.79
N THR A 338 -24.91 -16.13 12.31
CA THR A 338 -26.25 -16.72 12.36
C THR A 338 -26.38 -17.96 11.48
N LYS A 339 -25.54 -18.11 10.46
CA LYS A 339 -25.48 -19.30 9.59
C LYS A 339 -24.60 -20.40 10.15
N CYS A 340 -23.79 -20.11 11.18
CA CYS A 340 -22.95 -21.10 11.84
C CYS A 340 -23.72 -21.77 12.97
N SER A 341 -24.12 -23.02 12.78
CA SER A 341 -24.84 -23.81 13.79
C SER A 341 -23.96 -24.29 14.96
N LEU A 342 -22.63 -24.08 14.86
CA LEU A 342 -21.64 -24.52 15.83
C LEU A 342 -21.32 -23.38 16.81
N ASN A 343 -21.14 -23.73 18.08
CA ASN A 343 -20.55 -22.79 19.04
C ASN A 343 -19.03 -22.69 18.81
N VAL A 344 -18.42 -21.69 19.43
CA VAL A 344 -16.99 -21.36 19.23
C VAL A 344 -16.06 -22.51 19.60
N ASP A 345 -16.36 -23.29 20.63
CA ASP A 345 -15.50 -24.37 21.11
C ASP A 345 -15.50 -25.55 20.13
N VAL A 346 -16.71 -25.95 19.68
CA VAL A 346 -16.89 -27.02 18.70
C VAL A 346 -16.27 -26.63 17.36
N LEU A 347 -16.48 -25.40 16.91
CA LEU A 347 -15.86 -24.90 15.66
C LEU A 347 -14.34 -24.87 15.78
N SER A 348 -13.79 -24.42 16.91
CA SER A 348 -12.35 -24.41 17.17
C SER A 348 -11.75 -25.82 17.10
N GLN A 349 -12.43 -26.82 17.69
CA GLN A 349 -11.95 -28.20 17.61
C GLN A 349 -12.00 -28.74 16.17
N LYS A 350 -13.09 -28.51 15.45
CA LYS A 350 -13.23 -28.94 14.06
C LYS A 350 -12.19 -28.29 13.13
N ILE A 351 -11.82 -27.02 13.37
CA ILE A 351 -10.75 -26.38 12.60
C ILE A 351 -9.39 -27.01 12.92
N LYS A 352 -9.12 -27.38 14.17
CA LYS A 352 -7.89 -28.11 14.50
C LYS A 352 -7.81 -29.49 13.82
N ASP A 353 -8.94 -30.20 13.75
CA ASP A 353 -9.02 -31.48 13.06
C ASP A 353 -8.84 -31.30 11.54
N PHE A 354 -9.47 -30.28 10.96
CA PHE A 354 -9.29 -29.90 9.56
C PHE A 354 -7.82 -29.58 9.22
N LEU A 355 -7.08 -28.87 10.10
CA LEU A 355 -5.66 -28.58 9.86
C LEU A 355 -4.84 -29.86 9.77
N LYS A 356 -5.10 -30.87 10.62
CA LYS A 356 -4.43 -32.17 10.57
C LYS A 356 -4.75 -32.93 9.28
N GLU A 357 -6.01 -32.92 8.85
CA GLU A 357 -6.42 -33.55 7.60
C GLU A 357 -5.74 -32.95 6.37
N ILE A 358 -5.52 -31.61 6.36
CA ILE A 358 -4.81 -30.93 5.28
C ILE A 358 -3.31 -31.27 5.31
N GLU A 359 -2.70 -31.36 6.49
CA GLU A 359 -1.28 -31.67 6.65
C GLU A 359 -0.94 -33.07 6.15
N GLU A 360 -1.88 -34.04 6.26
CA GLU A 360 -1.75 -35.41 5.74
C GLU A 360 -1.98 -35.50 4.22
N GLU A 361 -2.48 -34.43 3.59
CA GLU A 361 -2.84 -34.45 2.18
C GLU A 361 -1.68 -34.05 1.27
N ILE A 362 -1.40 -34.87 0.25
CA ILE A 362 -0.39 -34.59 -0.76
C ILE A 362 -1.00 -33.76 -1.89
N ILE A 363 -0.37 -32.63 -2.19
CA ILE A 363 -0.71 -31.76 -3.31
C ILE A 363 0.27 -32.03 -4.45
N HIS A 364 -0.26 -32.42 -5.61
CA HIS A 364 0.55 -32.68 -6.81
C HIS A 364 0.69 -31.37 -7.62
N LEU A 365 1.93 -30.89 -7.74
CA LEU A 365 2.30 -29.72 -8.54
C LEU A 365 3.14 -30.21 -9.73
N ASN A 366 2.48 -30.63 -10.82
CA ASN A 366 3.10 -31.32 -11.94
C ASN A 366 3.83 -32.58 -11.47
N GLU A 367 5.16 -32.62 -11.50
CA GLU A 367 6.00 -33.75 -11.06
C GLU A 367 6.43 -33.63 -9.56
N ILE A 368 6.01 -32.57 -8.88
CA ILE A 368 6.41 -32.30 -7.49
C ILE A 368 5.25 -32.63 -6.54
N GLU A 369 5.56 -33.31 -5.46
CA GLU A 369 4.64 -33.54 -4.35
C GLU A 369 4.90 -32.53 -3.24
N TYR A 370 3.85 -31.87 -2.76
CA TYR A 370 3.92 -30.86 -1.71
C TYR A 370 2.94 -31.21 -0.58
N SER A 371 3.41 -31.20 0.66
CA SER A 371 2.57 -31.29 1.86
C SER A 371 2.50 -29.91 2.51
N ALA A 372 1.30 -29.40 2.73
CA ALA A 372 1.08 -28.07 3.26
C ALA A 372 0.90 -28.11 4.79
N SER A 373 1.85 -27.55 5.54
CA SER A 373 1.61 -27.21 6.94
C SER A 373 0.95 -25.85 7.06
N LEU A 374 -0.19 -25.78 7.75
CA LEU A 374 -1.02 -24.61 7.86
C LEU A 374 -1.16 -24.15 9.31
N ARG A 375 -1.19 -22.84 9.45
CA ARG A 375 -1.56 -22.17 10.69
C ARG A 375 -2.91 -21.49 10.55
N ALA A 376 -3.78 -21.60 11.56
CA ALA A 376 -5.12 -21.05 11.56
C ALA A 376 -5.36 -20.09 12.71
N SER A 377 -6.15 -19.06 12.44
CA SER A 377 -6.71 -18.15 13.43
C SER A 377 -8.20 -18.02 13.22
N LEU A 378 -8.99 -18.23 14.28
CA LEU A 378 -10.43 -18.10 14.30
C LEU A 378 -10.83 -16.84 15.09
N ALA A 379 -11.55 -15.91 14.45
CA ALA A 379 -12.29 -14.85 15.11
C ALA A 379 -13.81 -15.15 15.00
N TYR A 380 -14.48 -15.31 16.14
CA TYR A 380 -15.88 -15.65 16.23
C TYR A 380 -16.69 -14.45 16.72
N GLY A 381 -17.17 -13.62 15.78
CA GLY A 381 -17.79 -12.32 16.09
C GLY A 381 -16.75 -11.23 16.45
N GLY A 382 -17.24 -10.18 17.11
CA GLY A 382 -16.41 -9.03 17.51
C GLY A 382 -16.42 -7.88 16.49
N LYS A 383 -15.91 -6.71 16.92
CA LYS A 383 -15.97 -5.48 16.11
C LYS A 383 -15.08 -5.50 14.87
N GLU A 384 -13.92 -6.16 14.96
CA GLU A 384 -12.92 -6.20 13.90
C GLU A 384 -12.38 -7.63 13.70
N PRO A 385 -13.26 -8.55 13.22
CA PRO A 385 -12.92 -9.99 13.19
C PRO A 385 -11.73 -10.31 12.29
N TYR A 386 -11.58 -9.62 11.15
CA TYR A 386 -10.41 -9.83 10.29
C TYR A 386 -9.10 -9.40 10.97
N GLN A 387 -9.06 -8.21 11.59
CA GLN A 387 -7.87 -7.74 12.30
C GLN A 387 -7.51 -8.68 13.44
N SER A 388 -8.51 -9.13 14.22
CA SER A 388 -8.32 -10.09 15.30
C SER A 388 -7.73 -11.40 14.75
N ALA A 389 -8.27 -11.96 13.66
CA ALA A 389 -7.75 -13.16 13.03
C ALA A 389 -6.31 -12.96 12.50
N HIS A 390 -6.03 -11.81 11.86
CA HIS A 390 -4.70 -11.50 11.33
C HIS A 390 -3.64 -11.37 12.44
N PHE A 391 -4.00 -10.79 13.58
CA PHE A 391 -3.13 -10.78 14.74
C PHE A 391 -2.94 -12.18 15.34
N GLY A 392 -4.02 -12.96 15.36
CA GLY A 392 -3.96 -14.35 15.81
C GLY A 392 -2.92 -15.15 15.03
N ILE A 393 -2.91 -15.07 13.70
CA ILE A 393 -1.91 -15.73 12.85
C ILE A 393 -0.48 -15.33 13.23
N LYS A 394 -0.23 -14.03 13.45
CA LYS A 394 1.10 -13.54 13.85
C LYS A 394 1.49 -14.03 15.25
N LYS A 395 0.54 -14.04 16.21
CA LYS A 395 0.76 -14.52 17.58
C LYS A 395 1.03 -16.02 17.58
N ALA A 396 0.24 -16.80 16.82
CA ALA A 396 0.43 -18.25 16.65
C ALA A 396 1.81 -18.58 16.07
N GLY A 397 2.29 -17.80 15.06
CA GLY A 397 3.62 -17.94 14.51
C GLY A 397 4.74 -17.74 15.53
N ARG A 398 4.64 -16.72 16.37
CA ARG A 398 5.64 -16.47 17.43
C ARG A 398 5.63 -17.55 18.51
N GLN A 399 4.46 -18.09 18.83
CA GLN A 399 4.28 -19.14 19.82
C GLN A 399 4.51 -20.57 19.28
N LYS A 400 4.75 -20.71 17.96
CA LYS A 400 4.91 -22.00 17.26
C LYS A 400 3.71 -22.92 17.48
N ILE A 401 2.49 -22.39 17.44
CA ILE A 401 1.23 -23.13 17.50
C ILE A 401 0.50 -23.00 16.17
N ASN A 402 -0.20 -24.06 15.76
CA ASN A 402 -0.91 -24.10 14.48
C ASN A 402 -2.36 -23.61 14.54
N PHE A 403 -2.92 -23.36 15.75
CA PHE A 403 -4.27 -22.83 15.91
C PHE A 403 -4.36 -21.82 17.06
N ILE A 404 -5.13 -20.72 16.86
CA ILE A 404 -5.45 -19.76 17.91
C ILE A 404 -6.88 -19.22 17.76
N LEU A 405 -7.61 -19.13 18.89
CA LEU A 405 -8.85 -18.35 18.97
C LEU A 405 -8.48 -16.89 19.24
N SER A 406 -8.98 -15.96 18.42
CA SER A 406 -8.51 -14.57 18.35
C SER A 406 -9.60 -13.52 18.51
N THR A 407 -10.80 -13.88 18.93
CA THR A 407 -11.99 -12.99 18.94
C THR A 407 -11.72 -11.62 19.58
N ASP A 408 -11.02 -11.56 20.72
CA ASP A 408 -10.76 -10.32 21.46
C ASP A 408 -9.30 -9.85 21.39
N LEU A 409 -8.45 -10.49 20.59
CA LEU A 409 -7.01 -10.21 20.53
C LEU A 409 -6.69 -8.76 20.15
N ILE A 410 -7.54 -8.10 19.37
CA ILE A 410 -7.30 -6.71 18.99
C ILE A 410 -7.42 -5.76 20.18
N LEU A 411 -8.37 -6.00 21.08
CA LEU A 411 -8.52 -5.20 22.29
C LEU A 411 -7.34 -5.38 23.23
N GLU A 412 -6.89 -6.63 23.41
CA GLU A 412 -5.67 -6.93 24.19
C GLU A 412 -4.45 -6.23 23.60
N MET A 413 -4.31 -6.24 22.27
CA MET A 413 -3.20 -5.58 21.59
C MET A 413 -3.25 -4.06 21.69
N GLN A 414 -4.42 -3.45 21.56
CA GLN A 414 -4.57 -1.99 21.72
C GLN A 414 -4.20 -1.58 23.14
N ALA A 415 -4.67 -2.34 24.14
CA ALA A 415 -4.28 -2.12 25.54
C ALA A 415 -2.76 -2.26 25.74
N GLN A 416 -2.16 -3.35 25.20
CA GLN A 416 -0.71 -3.55 25.29
C GLN A 416 0.09 -2.47 24.54
N ALA A 417 -0.40 -2.00 23.39
CA ALA A 417 0.24 -0.91 22.66
C ALA A 417 0.22 0.41 23.45
N GLN A 418 -0.87 0.70 24.17
CA GLN A 418 -0.94 1.86 25.06
C GLN A 418 0.05 1.75 26.23
N ILE A 419 0.15 0.56 26.85
CA ILE A 419 1.13 0.28 27.89
C ILE A 419 2.55 0.49 27.34
N ASN A 420 2.87 -0.13 26.20
CA ASN A 420 4.19 -0.01 25.59
C ASN A 420 4.53 1.45 25.25
N MET A 421 3.55 2.23 24.77
CA MET A 421 3.74 3.66 24.49
C MET A 421 4.02 4.45 25.76
N GLY A 422 3.30 4.14 26.86
CA GLY A 422 3.56 4.70 28.19
C GLY A 422 4.99 4.43 28.66
N ILE A 423 5.46 3.19 28.50
CA ILE A 423 6.83 2.78 28.83
C ILE A 423 7.85 3.57 28.01
N ILE A 424 7.66 3.68 26.68
CA ILE A 424 8.55 4.43 25.79
C ILE A 424 8.67 5.89 26.22
N VAL A 425 7.54 6.52 26.55
CA VAL A 425 7.50 7.92 27.01
C VAL A 425 8.24 8.06 28.35
N ALA A 426 8.01 7.16 29.32
CA ALA A 426 8.66 7.17 30.61
C ALA A 426 10.19 6.99 30.49
N VAL A 427 10.64 6.03 29.68
CA VAL A 427 12.08 5.79 29.42
C VAL A 427 12.72 7.01 28.76
N LYS A 428 12.11 7.57 27.71
CA LYS A 428 12.64 8.77 27.04
C LYS A 428 12.78 9.94 28.01
N LYS A 429 11.80 10.13 28.88
CA LYS A 429 11.81 11.21 29.87
C LYS A 429 12.88 10.98 30.92
N ALA A 430 12.97 9.75 31.47
CA ALA A 430 13.98 9.37 32.44
C ALA A 430 15.42 9.54 31.93
N LEU A 431 15.66 9.23 30.63
CA LEU A 431 16.95 9.47 29.99
C LEU A 431 17.33 10.96 29.95
N ASN A 432 16.33 11.84 29.77
CA ASN A 432 16.54 13.29 29.70
C ASN A 432 16.65 13.96 31.07
N THR A 433 16.07 13.37 32.14
CA THR A 433 15.96 13.95 33.47
C THR A 433 16.87 13.28 34.51
N SER A 434 17.81 12.41 34.09
CA SER A 434 18.61 11.58 35.00
C SER A 434 17.78 10.61 35.85
N GLY A 435 16.58 10.23 35.39
CA GLY A 435 15.72 9.24 36.03
C GLY A 435 16.18 7.79 35.85
N ILE A 436 17.22 7.52 35.06
CA ILE A 436 17.89 6.22 34.98
C ILE A 436 18.95 6.19 36.10
N VAL A 437 18.69 5.41 37.12
CA VAL A 437 19.53 5.31 38.34
C VAL A 437 20.02 3.87 38.51
N SER A 438 21.10 3.70 39.29
CA SER A 438 21.60 2.38 39.71
C SER A 438 21.30 2.15 41.17
N TYR A 439 20.69 1.01 41.47
CA TYR A 439 20.58 0.46 42.81
C TYR A 439 21.64 -0.60 42.96
N TYR A 440 22.12 -0.78 44.15
CA TYR A 440 23.26 -1.64 44.46
C TYR A 440 22.84 -2.76 45.39
N GLN A 441 23.15 -4.02 45.03
CA GLN A 441 22.91 -5.17 45.89
C GLN A 441 24.23 -5.74 46.38
N PRO A 442 24.39 -5.99 47.69
CA PRO A 442 25.64 -6.46 48.26
C PRO A 442 25.91 -7.94 47.91
N ILE A 443 27.15 -8.21 47.56
CA ILE A 443 27.71 -9.56 47.41
C ILE A 443 28.69 -9.78 48.54
N ILE A 444 28.45 -10.82 49.32
CA ILE A 444 29.12 -11.08 50.60
C ILE A 444 30.14 -12.21 50.41
N ASP A 445 31.31 -12.05 50.97
CA ASP A 445 32.28 -13.14 51.11
C ASP A 445 31.79 -14.10 52.21
N ASN A 446 31.57 -15.36 51.87
CA ASN A 446 30.97 -16.35 52.76
C ASN A 446 31.85 -16.67 53.99
N LYS A 447 33.18 -16.49 53.90
CA LYS A 447 34.13 -16.73 55.00
C LYS A 447 34.18 -15.58 55.98
N THR A 448 34.30 -14.35 55.45
CA THR A 448 34.48 -13.15 56.29
C THR A 448 33.18 -12.47 56.66
N LYS A 449 32.08 -12.79 55.93
CA LYS A 449 30.75 -12.17 56.05
C LYS A 449 30.76 -10.66 55.78
N LYS A 450 31.79 -10.14 55.07
CA LYS A 450 31.91 -8.75 54.69
C LYS A 450 31.48 -8.52 53.25
N ILE A 451 30.99 -7.30 52.96
CA ILE A 451 30.70 -6.87 51.61
C ILE A 451 32.01 -6.81 50.81
N VAL A 452 32.09 -7.50 49.69
CA VAL A 452 33.27 -7.47 48.81
C VAL A 452 32.96 -6.79 47.50
N LYS A 453 31.70 -6.76 47.10
CA LYS A 453 31.27 -6.25 45.84
C LYS A 453 29.80 -5.83 45.91
N PHE A 454 29.36 -4.94 45.00
CA PHE A 454 27.97 -4.61 44.77
C PHE A 454 27.62 -4.89 43.33
N GLU A 455 26.47 -5.48 43.06
CA GLU A 455 25.89 -5.54 41.73
C GLU A 455 25.09 -4.27 41.45
N SER A 456 25.39 -3.62 40.32
CA SER A 456 24.70 -2.41 39.86
C SER A 456 23.46 -2.78 39.04
N LEU A 457 22.30 -2.56 39.61
CA LEU A 457 21.00 -2.93 39.07
C LEU A 457 20.24 -1.69 38.59
N VAL A 458 19.99 -1.57 37.32
CA VAL A 458 19.26 -0.42 36.75
C VAL A 458 17.85 -0.30 37.33
N ARG A 459 17.44 0.93 37.58
CA ARG A 459 16.08 1.32 37.95
C ARG A 459 15.69 2.55 37.12
N LEU A 460 14.40 2.68 36.86
CA LEU A 460 13.87 3.90 36.29
C LEU A 460 12.98 4.57 37.33
N VAL A 461 13.23 5.84 37.59
CA VAL A 461 12.42 6.69 38.47
C VAL A 461 11.65 7.65 37.58
N ASP A 462 10.33 7.57 37.59
CA ASP A 462 9.47 8.45 36.82
C ASP A 462 9.25 9.81 37.50
N ASP A 463 8.53 10.72 36.88
CA ASP A 463 8.25 12.07 37.40
C ASP A 463 7.36 12.07 38.67
N HIS A 464 6.67 10.97 38.89
CA HIS A 464 5.85 10.76 40.09
C HIS A 464 6.64 10.07 41.22
N HIS A 465 7.97 9.89 41.02
CA HIS A 465 8.86 9.16 41.90
C HIS A 465 8.53 7.67 42.06
N ASN A 466 7.77 7.08 41.11
CA ASN A 466 7.58 5.64 41.10
C ASN A 466 8.85 4.95 40.62
N LEU A 467 9.20 3.85 41.28
CA LEU A 467 10.34 3.03 40.94
C LEU A 467 9.92 1.89 39.99
N TRP A 468 10.53 1.85 38.83
CA TRP A 468 10.31 0.81 37.82
C TRP A 468 11.49 -0.15 37.80
N PHE A 469 11.18 -1.45 37.65
CA PHE A 469 12.18 -2.51 37.62
C PHE A 469 12.59 -2.84 36.16
N PRO A 470 13.74 -3.49 35.95
CA PRO A 470 14.22 -3.86 34.60
C PRO A 470 13.18 -4.62 33.75
N SER A 471 12.43 -5.54 34.35
CA SER A 471 11.34 -6.29 33.72
C SER A 471 10.25 -5.40 33.11
N ASP A 472 10.06 -4.17 33.65
CA ASP A 472 8.97 -3.30 33.27
C ASP A 472 9.28 -2.52 31.98
N PHE A 473 10.58 -2.29 31.66
CA PHE A 473 10.96 -1.38 30.57
C PHE A 473 12.11 -1.84 29.68
N LEU A 474 12.99 -2.75 30.08
CA LEU A 474 14.17 -3.10 29.25
C LEU A 474 13.80 -3.77 27.93
N ASP A 475 12.85 -4.70 27.92
CA ASP A 475 12.47 -5.41 26.70
C ASP A 475 11.83 -4.47 25.65
N ILE A 476 11.06 -3.49 26.10
CA ILE A 476 10.51 -2.47 25.22
C ILE A 476 11.63 -1.53 24.75
N SER A 477 12.55 -1.17 25.64
CA SER A 477 13.69 -0.30 25.33
C SER A 477 14.62 -0.89 24.26
N LYS A 478 14.83 -2.22 24.29
CA LYS A 478 15.60 -2.95 23.25
C LYS A 478 14.97 -2.78 21.86
N LYS A 479 13.62 -2.84 21.78
CA LYS A 479 12.88 -2.73 20.51
C LYS A 479 12.90 -1.32 19.90
N VAL A 480 13.09 -0.27 20.70
CA VAL A 480 13.04 1.15 20.28
C VAL A 480 14.38 1.88 20.36
N ARG A 481 15.49 1.16 20.47
CA ARG A 481 16.86 1.68 20.50
C ARG A 481 17.19 2.63 21.67
N TYR A 482 16.44 2.58 22.77
CA TYR A 482 16.80 3.31 24.01
C TYR A 482 17.70 2.49 24.93
N TYR A 483 17.78 1.18 24.72
CA TYR A 483 18.55 0.26 25.55
C TYR A 483 20.02 0.68 25.69
N THR A 484 20.67 1.01 24.58
CA THR A 484 22.06 1.49 24.52
C THR A 484 22.28 2.74 25.38
N GLN A 485 21.33 3.68 25.37
CA GLN A 485 21.42 4.90 26.19
C GLN A 485 21.25 4.58 27.67
N ILE A 486 20.39 3.61 28.02
CA ILE A 486 20.23 3.12 29.40
C ILE A 486 21.54 2.51 29.90
N THR A 487 22.15 1.60 29.09
CA THR A 487 23.43 0.98 29.43
C THR A 487 24.50 2.04 29.65
N GLN A 488 24.58 3.06 28.81
CA GLN A 488 25.55 4.14 28.98
C GLN A 488 25.36 4.90 30.28
N ARG A 489 24.12 5.11 30.74
CA ARG A 489 23.86 5.72 32.05
C ARG A 489 24.24 4.81 33.23
N VAL A 490 23.95 3.51 33.11
CA VAL A 490 24.36 2.51 34.10
C VAL A 490 25.89 2.46 34.24
N LEU A 491 26.61 2.51 33.11
CA LEU A 491 28.06 2.59 33.12
C LEU A 491 28.55 3.84 33.84
N ASP A 492 28.03 5.03 33.54
CA ASP A 492 28.42 6.28 34.19
C ASP A 492 28.19 6.19 35.72
N ASN A 493 26.98 5.73 36.14
CA ASN A 493 26.63 5.59 37.53
C ASN A 493 27.57 4.60 38.27
N SER A 494 27.87 3.45 37.62
CA SER A 494 28.70 2.39 38.22
C SER A 494 30.15 2.79 38.36
N PHE A 495 30.70 3.53 37.37
CA PHE A 495 32.07 4.04 37.49
C PHE A 495 32.17 5.17 38.52
N GLN A 496 31.14 6.00 38.71
CA GLN A 496 31.09 7.00 39.76
C GLN A 496 30.98 6.34 41.15
N ALA A 497 30.29 5.23 41.30
CA ALA A 497 30.15 4.49 42.54
C ALA A 497 31.50 4.00 43.08
N LEU A 498 32.51 3.74 42.24
CA LEU A 498 33.87 3.34 42.68
C LEU A 498 34.55 4.34 43.60
N TYR A 499 34.15 5.60 43.55
CA TYR A 499 34.70 6.65 44.41
C TYR A 499 33.95 6.78 45.76
N GLN A 500 32.79 6.13 45.89
CA GLN A 500 31.95 6.19 47.07
C GLN A 500 32.12 4.98 47.98
N THR A 501 32.63 3.87 47.47
CA THR A 501 32.86 2.63 48.21
C THR A 501 34.24 2.05 47.95
N LYS A 502 34.76 1.22 48.87
CA LYS A 502 35.98 0.40 48.67
C LYS A 502 35.68 -0.94 47.99
N ALA A 503 34.42 -1.39 48.03
CA ALA A 503 33.98 -2.63 47.42
C ALA A 503 34.06 -2.58 45.87
N GLY A 504 34.09 -3.74 45.23
CA GLY A 504 34.01 -3.82 43.77
C GLY A 504 32.59 -3.54 43.26
N ILE A 505 32.47 -3.27 41.97
CA ILE A 505 31.16 -3.08 41.28
C ILE A 505 31.05 -4.10 40.14
N SER A 506 29.95 -4.84 40.17
CA SER A 506 29.53 -5.71 39.04
C SER A 506 28.52 -4.97 38.16
N ILE A 507 28.65 -5.12 36.84
CA ILE A 507 27.81 -4.44 35.85
C ILE A 507 27.37 -5.47 34.81
N ASN A 508 26.05 -5.59 34.64
CA ASN A 508 25.45 -6.46 33.64
C ASN A 508 25.65 -5.88 32.21
N LEU A 509 26.13 -6.71 31.28
CA LEU A 509 26.29 -6.40 29.89
C LEU A 509 25.67 -7.50 29.02
N SER A 510 24.93 -7.10 28.00
CA SER A 510 24.42 -8.02 26.97
C SER A 510 25.33 -8.05 25.73
N ALA A 511 25.15 -9.06 24.87
CA ALA A 511 25.83 -9.12 23.59
C ALA A 511 25.60 -7.85 22.74
N VAL A 512 24.38 -7.29 22.79
CA VAL A 512 24.02 -6.04 22.08
C VAL A 512 24.88 -4.86 22.53
N ASP A 513 25.20 -4.77 23.84
CA ASP A 513 26.04 -3.69 24.39
C ASP A 513 27.50 -3.79 23.89
N ILE A 514 27.96 -5.02 23.66
CA ILE A 514 29.31 -5.32 23.19
C ILE A 514 29.44 -5.12 21.68
N GLU A 515 28.40 -5.47 20.90
CA GLU A 515 28.34 -5.30 19.44
C GLU A 515 28.23 -3.82 19.06
N GLU A 516 27.52 -3.05 19.86
CA GLU A 516 27.23 -1.65 19.56
C GLU A 516 28.46 -0.77 19.81
N GLN A 517 29.04 -0.28 18.72
CA GLN A 517 30.34 0.41 18.73
C GLN A 517 30.38 1.64 19.66
N VAL A 518 29.27 2.37 19.77
CA VAL A 518 29.20 3.58 20.62
C VAL A 518 29.31 3.21 22.10
N THR A 519 28.58 2.17 22.53
CA THR A 519 28.63 1.66 23.91
C THR A 519 29.98 1.05 24.24
N ARG A 520 30.52 0.23 23.32
CA ARG A 520 31.86 -0.35 23.48
C ARG A 520 32.94 0.72 23.63
N ASN A 521 32.94 1.73 22.75
CA ASN A 521 33.93 2.82 22.82
C ASN A 521 33.81 3.61 24.11
N LYS A 522 32.57 3.89 24.59
CA LYS A 522 32.34 4.56 25.88
C LYS A 522 32.88 3.72 27.02
N LEU A 523 32.60 2.43 27.02
CA LEU A 523 33.04 1.50 28.07
C LEU A 523 34.59 1.47 28.16
N ILE A 524 35.26 1.32 27.03
CA ILE A 524 36.74 1.33 26.97
C ILE A 524 37.28 2.68 27.45
N SER A 525 36.69 3.80 27.04
CA SER A 525 37.10 5.13 27.49
C SER A 525 36.94 5.30 29.00
N LEU A 526 35.85 4.76 29.60
CA LEU A 526 35.67 4.78 31.03
C LEU A 526 36.70 3.92 31.75
N LEU A 527 37.05 2.74 31.23
CA LEU A 527 38.11 1.90 31.81
C LEU A 527 39.47 2.58 31.76
N ASP A 528 39.79 3.22 30.68
CA ASP A 528 41.05 3.94 30.48
C ASP A 528 41.14 5.17 31.41
N LEU A 529 40.02 5.91 31.60
CA LEU A 529 39.91 7.05 32.49
C LEU A 529 40.06 6.63 33.98
N HIS A 530 39.46 5.48 34.34
CA HIS A 530 39.42 4.96 35.70
C HIS A 530 40.38 3.77 35.92
N HIS A 531 41.48 3.69 35.15
CA HIS A 531 42.40 2.54 35.12
C HIS A 531 42.87 2.09 36.51
N ALA A 532 43.10 3.03 37.46
CA ALA A 532 43.50 2.71 38.85
C ALA A 532 42.47 1.85 39.59
N HIS A 533 41.20 1.88 39.19
CA HIS A 533 40.09 1.17 39.80
C HIS A 533 39.53 0.04 38.95
N ALA A 534 40.04 -0.18 37.73
CA ALA A 534 39.52 -1.17 36.77
C ALA A 534 39.48 -2.60 37.36
N HIS A 535 40.45 -2.95 38.26
CA HIS A 535 40.51 -4.23 38.94
C HIS A 535 39.34 -4.48 39.91
N ARG A 536 38.57 -3.45 40.23
CA ARG A 536 37.35 -3.51 41.07
C ARG A 536 36.08 -3.66 40.25
N ILE A 537 36.17 -3.53 38.92
CA ILE A 537 35.04 -3.75 38.02
C ILE A 537 34.96 -5.23 37.67
N THR A 538 33.72 -5.72 37.60
CA THR A 538 33.37 -7.02 37.05
C THR A 538 32.27 -6.83 36.05
N PHE A 539 32.45 -7.34 34.82
CA PHE A 539 31.33 -7.41 33.85
C PHE A 539 30.65 -8.77 33.95
N GLU A 540 29.33 -8.75 34.06
CA GLU A 540 28.49 -9.94 34.13
C GLU A 540 27.87 -10.16 32.75
N LEU A 541 28.06 -11.35 32.17
CA LEU A 541 27.61 -11.74 30.83
C LEU A 541 26.70 -12.93 30.95
N LEU A 542 25.56 -12.93 30.20
CA LEU A 542 24.67 -14.06 30.19
C LEU A 542 25.33 -15.28 29.52
N GLU A 543 24.98 -16.48 29.98
CA GLU A 543 25.45 -17.75 29.43
C GLU A 543 25.00 -17.94 27.96
N ASP A 544 23.77 -17.54 27.61
CA ASP A 544 23.11 -17.79 26.33
C ASP A 544 23.53 -16.78 25.23
N ALA A 545 24.78 -16.87 24.73
CA ALA A 545 25.18 -16.14 23.55
C ALA A 545 25.04 -17.01 22.28
N SER A 546 24.51 -16.46 21.21
CA SER A 546 24.43 -17.14 19.92
C SER A 546 25.82 -17.43 19.33
N VAL A 547 25.90 -18.39 18.38
CA VAL A 547 27.18 -18.75 17.73
C VAL A 547 27.86 -17.54 17.04
N ARG A 548 27.07 -16.59 16.52
CA ARG A 548 27.62 -15.37 15.86
C ARG A 548 28.18 -14.37 16.86
N GLU A 549 27.61 -14.27 18.06
CA GLU A 549 28.02 -13.35 19.11
C GLU A 549 29.29 -13.84 19.83
N PHE A 550 29.57 -15.14 19.79
CA PHE A 550 30.65 -15.77 20.54
C PHE A 550 32.05 -15.16 20.29
N ASP A 551 32.45 -14.98 19.04
CA ASP A 551 33.77 -14.44 18.69
C ASP A 551 33.92 -12.96 19.09
N ILE A 552 32.82 -12.20 18.97
CA ILE A 552 32.78 -10.79 19.35
C ILE A 552 32.95 -10.65 20.87
N ILE A 553 32.22 -11.47 21.65
CA ILE A 553 32.30 -11.50 23.10
C ILE A 553 33.70 -11.95 23.55
N LYS A 554 34.26 -13.00 22.95
CA LYS A 554 35.61 -13.50 23.28
C LYS A 554 36.68 -12.43 23.05
N THR A 555 36.57 -11.68 21.95
CA THR A 555 37.49 -10.56 21.64
C THR A 555 37.37 -9.46 22.67
N PHE A 556 36.14 -9.08 23.02
CA PHE A 556 35.85 -8.07 24.04
C PHE A 556 36.38 -8.47 25.40
N ILE A 557 36.18 -9.73 25.83
CA ILE A 557 36.69 -10.25 27.11
C ILE A 557 38.20 -10.06 27.19
N LYS A 558 38.97 -10.44 26.16
CA LYS A 558 40.43 -10.25 26.12
C LYS A 558 40.84 -8.79 26.27
N GLU A 559 40.11 -7.90 25.60
CA GLU A 559 40.35 -6.47 25.62
C GLU A 559 40.17 -5.85 27.01
N VAL A 560 39.09 -6.22 27.74
CA VAL A 560 38.80 -5.67 29.05
C VAL A 560 39.61 -6.35 30.17
N LYS A 561 39.90 -7.65 30.06
CA LYS A 561 40.82 -8.35 30.99
C LYS A 561 42.22 -7.78 30.93
N GLY A 562 42.71 -7.36 29.70
CA GLY A 562 43.95 -6.65 29.55
C GLY A 562 44.05 -5.32 30.34
N ARG A 563 42.89 -4.74 30.73
CA ARG A 563 42.80 -3.53 31.56
C ARG A 563 42.54 -3.85 33.04
N GLY A 564 42.57 -5.13 33.41
CA GLY A 564 42.44 -5.57 34.81
C GLY A 564 41.00 -5.83 35.28
N VAL A 565 40.03 -5.76 34.38
CA VAL A 565 38.61 -6.08 34.68
C VAL A 565 38.41 -7.57 34.87
N ARG A 566 37.49 -7.97 35.73
CA ARG A 566 37.05 -9.38 35.91
C ARG A 566 35.80 -9.67 35.13
N ILE A 567 35.64 -10.92 34.69
CA ILE A 567 34.46 -11.42 33.98
C ILE A 567 33.72 -12.41 34.88
N ALA A 568 32.40 -12.22 34.97
CA ALA A 568 31.49 -13.18 35.55
C ALA A 568 30.51 -13.69 34.49
N ILE A 569 30.23 -14.98 34.52
CA ILE A 569 29.14 -15.56 33.72
C ILE A 569 27.91 -15.67 34.63
N ASP A 570 26.79 -15.09 34.15
CA ASP A 570 25.56 -14.98 34.91
C ASP A 570 24.55 -16.08 34.52
N ASP A 571 23.59 -16.34 35.41
CA ASP A 571 22.50 -17.32 35.29
C ASP A 571 22.97 -18.75 34.95
N PHE A 572 24.17 -19.15 35.43
CA PHE A 572 24.74 -20.43 35.12
C PHE A 572 23.97 -21.59 35.78
N GLY A 573 23.52 -22.55 34.95
CA GLY A 573 22.73 -23.71 35.38
C GLY A 573 21.22 -23.57 35.17
N SER A 574 20.74 -22.48 34.61
CA SER A 574 19.32 -22.28 34.34
C SER A 574 18.78 -23.09 33.13
N GLY A 575 19.69 -23.63 32.27
CA GLY A 575 19.32 -24.29 31.00
C GLY A 575 20.32 -25.36 30.59
N TYR A 576 20.61 -25.44 29.29
CA TYR A 576 21.63 -26.34 28.71
C TYR A 576 23.04 -25.74 28.87
N SER A 577 23.56 -25.73 30.12
CA SER A 577 24.89 -25.19 30.41
C SER A 577 25.98 -25.90 29.65
N ASN A 578 26.74 -25.16 28.83
CA ASN A 578 27.85 -25.69 28.04
C ASN A 578 29.20 -25.32 28.70
N PHE A 579 29.74 -26.27 29.47
CA PHE A 579 31.03 -26.10 30.16
C PHE A 579 32.20 -25.82 29.21
N GLU A 580 32.15 -26.32 27.95
CA GLU A 580 33.19 -26.07 26.96
C GLU A 580 33.25 -24.59 26.58
N ARG A 581 32.09 -24.00 26.27
CA ARG A 581 31.98 -22.54 25.98
C ARG A 581 32.37 -21.68 27.16
N LEU A 582 32.03 -22.11 28.39
CA LEU A 582 32.41 -21.42 29.58
C LEU A 582 33.93 -21.28 29.70
N LEU A 583 34.69 -22.37 29.45
CA LEU A 583 36.15 -22.33 29.46
C LEU A 583 36.73 -21.42 28.42
N ASP A 584 36.12 -21.33 27.27
CA ASP A 584 36.55 -20.45 26.17
C ASP A 584 36.50 -18.96 26.56
N TYR A 585 35.56 -18.57 27.44
CA TYR A 585 35.48 -17.20 27.95
C TYR A 585 36.51 -16.92 29.05
N GLU A 586 37.14 -17.96 29.60
CA GLU A 586 38.07 -17.83 30.75
C GLU A 586 37.52 -16.93 31.90
N PRO A 587 36.31 -17.21 32.44
CA PRO A 587 35.72 -16.32 33.41
C PRO A 587 36.49 -16.36 34.74
N ASP A 588 36.43 -15.25 35.50
CA ASP A 588 36.96 -15.17 36.84
C ASP A 588 35.93 -15.62 37.86
N ILE A 589 34.64 -15.57 37.49
CA ILE A 589 33.51 -15.82 38.43
C ILE A 589 32.39 -16.53 37.64
N ILE A 590 31.71 -17.47 38.33
CA ILE A 590 30.44 -18.05 37.90
C ILE A 590 29.36 -17.66 38.92
N LYS A 591 28.26 -17.07 38.46
CA LYS A 591 27.07 -16.83 39.26
C LYS A 591 26.10 -17.99 39.03
N ILE A 592 25.74 -18.64 40.13
CA ILE A 592 24.85 -19.82 40.11
C ILE A 592 23.42 -19.33 40.17
N ASP A 593 22.62 -19.67 39.17
CA ASP A 593 21.25 -19.19 39.00
C ASP A 593 20.35 -19.49 40.19
N GLY A 594 19.47 -18.53 40.49
CA GLY A 594 18.55 -18.58 41.60
C GLY A 594 17.60 -19.76 41.60
N SER A 595 17.26 -20.35 40.45
CA SER A 595 16.37 -21.52 40.36
C SER A 595 16.96 -22.75 41.07
N LEU A 596 18.29 -22.90 41.04
CA LEU A 596 19.00 -23.95 41.77
C LEU A 596 19.15 -23.66 43.25
N ILE A 597 19.23 -22.39 43.60
CA ILE A 597 19.49 -21.95 44.98
C ILE A 597 18.22 -21.93 45.86
N LYS A 598 17.10 -21.45 45.29
CA LYS A 598 15.83 -21.34 46.03
C LYS A 598 15.37 -22.64 46.65
N ASN A 599 15.55 -23.76 45.97
CA ASN A 599 15.09 -25.08 46.41
C ASN A 599 16.17 -25.95 47.02
N ILE A 600 17.40 -25.44 47.21
CA ILE A 600 18.56 -26.23 47.64
C ILE A 600 18.39 -26.86 49.04
N ALA A 601 17.50 -26.31 49.85
CA ALA A 601 17.22 -26.89 51.18
C ALA A 601 16.30 -28.11 51.14
N THR A 602 15.60 -28.36 50.05
CA THR A 602 14.55 -29.41 49.93
C THR A 602 14.73 -30.32 48.72
N ASP A 603 15.68 -30.01 47.85
CA ASP A 603 15.89 -30.72 46.60
C ASP A 603 17.34 -31.22 46.45
N ASP A 604 17.52 -32.51 46.58
CA ASP A 604 18.83 -33.19 46.45
C ASP A 604 19.46 -33.01 45.07
N TYR A 605 18.61 -32.87 44.01
CA TYR A 605 19.08 -32.60 42.67
C TYR A 605 19.77 -31.24 42.55
N SER A 606 19.19 -30.20 43.12
CA SER A 606 19.79 -28.86 43.23
C SER A 606 21.12 -28.90 43.96
N ILE A 607 21.20 -29.64 45.08
CA ILE A 607 22.46 -29.82 45.84
C ILE A 607 23.53 -30.48 44.96
N SER A 608 23.18 -31.51 44.20
CA SER A 608 24.12 -32.24 43.36
C SER A 608 24.67 -31.36 42.22
N ILE A 609 23.81 -30.56 41.56
CA ILE A 609 24.22 -29.63 40.53
C ILE A 609 25.14 -28.54 41.06
N VAL A 610 24.74 -27.89 42.17
CA VAL A 610 25.55 -26.84 42.77
C VAL A 610 26.91 -27.37 43.22
N LYS A 611 26.96 -28.58 43.77
CA LYS A 611 28.21 -29.27 44.14
C LYS A 611 29.10 -29.52 42.93
N THR A 612 28.51 -29.92 41.79
CA THR A 612 29.23 -30.13 40.52
C THR A 612 29.81 -28.80 39.99
N ILE A 613 29.00 -27.73 39.96
CA ILE A 613 29.45 -26.41 39.53
C ILE A 613 30.61 -25.90 40.42
N VAL A 614 30.49 -26.03 41.76
CA VAL A 614 31.53 -25.58 42.68
C VAL A 614 32.79 -26.45 42.50
N GLY A 615 32.67 -27.78 42.31
CA GLY A 615 33.78 -28.67 42.00
C GLY A 615 34.55 -28.21 40.76
N PHE A 616 33.83 -28.06 39.66
CA PHE A 616 34.39 -27.56 38.41
C PHE A 616 35.07 -26.21 38.56
N ALA A 617 34.40 -25.24 39.19
CA ALA A 617 34.93 -23.91 39.38
C ALA A 617 36.26 -23.94 40.18
N ASN A 618 36.34 -24.77 41.24
CA ASN A 618 37.55 -24.89 42.04
C ASN A 618 38.71 -25.53 41.23
N GLU A 619 38.46 -26.53 40.38
CA GLU A 619 39.48 -27.13 39.50
C GLU A 619 40.09 -26.11 38.53
N HIS A 620 39.30 -25.15 38.10
CA HIS A 620 39.72 -24.11 37.14
C HIS A 620 40.08 -22.78 37.80
N ASN A 621 40.16 -22.70 39.12
CA ASN A 621 40.42 -21.47 39.89
C ASN A 621 39.40 -20.36 39.69
N ILE A 622 38.16 -20.69 39.32
CA ILE A 622 37.05 -19.78 39.12
C ILE A 622 36.32 -19.59 40.46
N LYS A 623 35.90 -18.38 40.78
CA LYS A 623 35.12 -18.09 41.99
C LYS A 623 33.64 -18.31 41.71
N THR A 624 32.87 -18.70 42.75
CA THR A 624 31.43 -18.88 42.65
C THR A 624 30.64 -17.86 43.47
N ILE A 625 29.55 -17.35 42.92
CA ILE A 625 28.55 -16.53 43.62
C ILE A 625 27.24 -17.31 43.57
N ALA A 626 26.58 -17.54 44.69
CA ALA A 626 25.22 -18.04 44.74
C ALA A 626 24.24 -16.89 44.82
N GLU A 627 23.25 -16.88 43.93
CA GLU A 627 22.20 -15.88 43.88
C GLU A 627 20.98 -16.28 44.72
N PHE A 628 20.05 -15.32 44.93
CA PHE A 628 18.77 -15.55 45.63
C PHE A 628 18.89 -16.25 46.99
N VAL A 629 19.93 -15.97 47.74
CA VAL A 629 20.06 -16.46 49.12
C VAL A 629 19.06 -15.71 50.01
N GLU A 630 17.98 -16.39 50.41
CA GLU A 630 16.86 -15.75 51.09
C GLU A 630 16.89 -15.94 52.62
N ASN A 631 17.60 -16.94 53.12
CA ASN A 631 17.64 -17.29 54.54
C ASN A 631 18.96 -17.96 54.94
N GLU A 632 19.13 -18.10 56.28
CA GLU A 632 20.33 -18.67 56.90
C GLU A 632 20.52 -20.16 56.57
N THR A 633 19.44 -20.94 56.36
CA THR A 633 19.52 -22.36 56.03
C THR A 633 20.18 -22.55 54.68
N ILE A 634 19.72 -21.80 53.66
CA ILE A 634 20.30 -21.80 52.31
C ILE A 634 21.77 -21.38 52.38
N PHE A 635 22.08 -20.29 53.11
CA PHE A 635 23.45 -19.81 53.26
C PHE A 635 24.38 -20.89 53.87
N ASN A 636 23.95 -21.58 54.92
CA ASN A 636 24.75 -22.59 55.59
C ASN A 636 25.06 -23.82 54.69
N ILE A 637 24.08 -24.22 53.85
CA ILE A 637 24.28 -25.27 52.86
C ILE A 637 25.31 -24.84 51.80
N LEU A 638 25.18 -23.63 51.24
CA LEU A 638 26.10 -23.09 50.24
C LEU A 638 27.53 -22.92 50.80
N TYR A 639 27.63 -22.47 52.06
CA TYR A 639 28.92 -22.38 52.76
C TYR A 639 29.58 -23.76 52.91
N ALA A 640 28.78 -24.77 53.27
CA ALA A 640 29.28 -26.14 53.41
C ALA A 640 29.68 -26.75 52.07
N LEU A 641 29.02 -26.40 50.98
CA LEU A 641 29.36 -26.79 49.60
C LEU A 641 30.63 -26.10 49.08
N GLY A 642 31.13 -25.05 49.76
CA GLY A 642 32.34 -24.34 49.38
C GLY A 642 32.12 -23.17 48.39
N VAL A 643 30.89 -22.68 48.27
CA VAL A 643 30.58 -21.46 47.49
C VAL A 643 31.34 -20.28 48.08
N ASN A 644 31.98 -19.47 47.23
CA ASN A 644 32.84 -18.37 47.68
C ASN A 644 32.07 -17.14 48.19
N TYR A 645 31.05 -16.74 47.44
CA TYR A 645 30.27 -15.53 47.68
C TYR A 645 28.76 -15.83 47.60
N SER A 646 27.97 -14.99 48.28
CA SER A 646 26.51 -15.09 48.27
C SER A 646 25.87 -13.73 48.08
N GLN A 647 24.77 -13.74 47.36
CA GLN A 647 23.92 -12.58 47.08
C GLN A 647 22.46 -12.97 47.29
N GLY A 648 21.68 -12.09 47.93
CA GLY A 648 20.25 -12.34 48.12
C GLY A 648 19.66 -11.45 49.22
N TYR A 649 18.35 -11.57 49.41
CA TYR A 649 17.61 -10.72 50.36
C TYR A 649 17.97 -11.01 51.82
N TYR A 650 18.57 -12.15 52.09
CA TYR A 650 19.12 -12.44 53.41
C TYR A 650 20.20 -11.45 53.85
N PHE A 651 21.01 -10.97 52.88
CA PHE A 651 22.09 -10.00 53.17
C PHE A 651 21.67 -8.56 52.87
N GLY A 652 20.79 -8.35 51.88
CA GLY A 652 20.28 -7.03 51.57
C GLY A 652 19.51 -6.99 50.24
N LYS A 653 18.47 -6.17 50.23
CA LYS A 653 17.78 -5.82 49.01
C LYS A 653 18.56 -4.75 48.25
N PRO A 654 18.43 -4.65 46.92
CA PRO A 654 19.02 -3.53 46.18
C PRO A 654 18.54 -2.17 46.72
N LYS A 655 19.49 -1.27 47.00
CA LYS A 655 19.24 0.07 47.53
C LYS A 655 20.20 1.09 46.93
N LEU A 656 19.97 2.37 47.16
CA LEU A 656 20.96 3.40 46.84
C LEU A 656 22.26 3.17 47.59
N LEU A 657 23.40 3.43 46.96
CA LEU A 657 24.69 3.13 47.53
C LEU A 657 24.93 3.85 48.89
N GLU A 658 24.38 5.03 49.04
CA GLU A 658 24.47 5.84 50.27
C GLU A 658 23.87 5.16 51.49
N GLU A 659 22.87 4.29 51.31
CA GLU A 659 22.22 3.57 52.40
C GLU A 659 23.10 2.47 53.01
N TYR A 660 24.23 2.14 52.40
CA TYR A 660 25.20 1.17 52.90
C TYR A 660 26.34 1.83 53.68
N LYS A 661 26.39 3.18 53.79
CA LYS A 661 27.42 3.90 54.56
C LYS A 661 27.42 3.44 56.01
N GLY A 662 28.59 3.03 56.52
CA GLY A 662 28.76 2.52 57.88
C GLY A 662 28.63 1.00 58.03
N ILE A 663 28.31 0.26 56.98
CA ILE A 663 28.32 -1.20 56.99
C ILE A 663 29.73 -1.69 56.71
N GLU A 664 30.16 -2.76 57.41
CA GLU A 664 31.52 -3.31 57.28
C GLU A 664 31.77 -3.83 55.84
N GLY A 665 32.82 -3.32 55.20
CA GLY A 665 33.18 -3.64 53.84
C GLY A 665 32.71 -2.62 52.79
N PHE A 666 31.92 -1.62 53.16
CA PHE A 666 31.49 -0.52 52.26
C PHE A 666 32.63 0.28 51.67
#